data_eb16f1b9b3f9ceadced9b26d12b9cec1
#
_entry.id   eb16f1b9b3f9ceadced9b26d12b9cec1
#
_cell.length_a   1.000
_cell.length_b   1.000
_cell.length_c   1.000
_cell.angle_alpha   90.00
_cell.angle_beta   90.00
_cell.angle_gamma   90.00
#
_symmetry.space_group_name_H-M   'P 1'
#
loop_
_entity.id
_entity.type
_entity.pdbx_description
1 polymer ?
#
loop_
_entity_poly.entity_id
_entity_poly.type
_entity_poly.pdbx_seq_one_letter_code
_entity_poly.pdbx_strand_id
1 'polypeptide(L)'
;VRRKLAAVGGSYLIGLIFASIFYDFAIFLICGVILLIIIAIITAILTRKYDISAALLCCAAGITVFGCVSLSMAKAAEPLLNGTYDITATVAQKQVIGNDSAVFSLYTYTSDGKVGVIMYTDDIDAKKGDMLHFKARFEKLTNTAYYGTADRYRSDGITLSAIPYGDISVTKGDYPLSFIDDYREYLIGRIDDSFPDDSGALMKGIFFGDKRSFSDDLYSDIKLSGVSHLTAVSGMHLTLIMTVLSALLTATRLGYSYRVRFVITAVLTVGFMAFFGFTASVLRSGIMIITANTGALFYRRSDCLNSVGLAVLLITLFDPLSCLDAGLILSAVTTVGAGVVGVSASAWLKDKLPFLNGRLCDTLCVSLCAALAGIPLSAIYFGTFSLAGIIVSVITVPLFTLCLSSMLIFALTGGAVIPLAAISHFCCDIMRIVFSAFAAVPFLHFSCEPFTVIITIVVISAVAAVCYLLLKKKYAVPILIVSLLCFTAVNTVLPQIPDDSIRILMHSDGANGSVVILSRDYSAAVLIGNDEKELSTIKSVLLGNNKTNADTLIFCNNQNPRNELVKAAHAISENVSECDSGNDINGGLFSVRCRNDALLLSAYNTKINISSAGKAQTDMINILWGKSRYISAGTPCFLINRYQKASNGISLYFTECELRINEDGITARCNYR
;
A
#
# COMPACT_ATOMS: atom_id res chain seq x y z
N VAL A 1 -9.64 -20.22 28.08
CA VAL A 1 -8.19 -20.09 27.82
C VAL A 1 -7.81 -18.63 28.03
N ARG A 2 -6.87 -18.34 28.96
CA ARG A 2 -6.37 -16.97 29.15
C ARG A 2 -5.42 -16.65 27.99
N ARG A 3 -5.80 -15.71 27.11
CA ARG A 3 -5.04 -15.28 25.93
C ARG A 3 -3.99 -14.24 26.30
N LYS A 4 -3.03 -14.61 27.14
CA LYS A 4 -2.03 -13.69 27.70
C LYS A 4 -1.11 -13.09 26.64
N LEU A 5 -0.62 -13.90 25.68
CA LEU A 5 0.25 -13.43 24.63
C LEU A 5 -0.46 -12.46 23.66
N ALA A 6 -1.73 -12.72 23.36
CA ALA A 6 -2.55 -11.80 22.58
C ALA A 6 -2.72 -10.44 23.29
N ALA A 7 -2.96 -10.47 24.62
CA ALA A 7 -3.10 -9.24 25.40
C ALA A 7 -1.78 -8.45 25.44
N VAL A 8 -0.66 -9.11 25.73
CA VAL A 8 0.66 -8.48 25.80
C VAL A 8 1.06 -7.91 24.45
N GLY A 9 1.04 -8.74 23.38
CA GLY A 9 1.45 -8.30 22.03
C GLY A 9 0.53 -7.21 21.47
N GLY A 10 -0.78 -7.36 21.66
CA GLY A 10 -1.76 -6.36 21.24
C GLY A 10 -1.61 -5.03 21.98
N SER A 11 -1.43 -5.05 23.30
CA SER A 11 -1.24 -3.83 24.09
C SER A 11 0.07 -3.13 23.76
N TYR A 12 1.15 -3.88 23.54
CA TYR A 12 2.44 -3.34 23.11
C TYR A 12 2.33 -2.66 21.74
N LEU A 13 1.69 -3.33 20.77
CA LEU A 13 1.44 -2.76 19.44
C LEU A 13 0.58 -1.49 19.51
N ILE A 14 -0.47 -1.48 20.33
CA ILE A 14 -1.30 -0.28 20.53
C ILE A 14 -0.46 0.88 21.05
N GLY A 15 0.46 0.62 21.99
CA GLY A 15 1.39 1.62 22.49
C GLY A 15 2.30 2.19 21.42
N LEU A 16 2.87 1.34 20.56
CA LEU A 16 3.71 1.74 19.43
C LEU A 16 2.92 2.60 18.42
N ILE A 17 1.71 2.16 18.02
CA ILE A 17 0.84 2.90 17.08
C ILE A 17 0.43 4.26 17.69
N PHE A 18 0.06 4.28 18.98
CA PHE A 18 -0.26 5.54 19.65
C PHE A 18 0.92 6.51 19.63
N ALA A 19 2.11 6.02 19.93
CA ALA A 19 3.33 6.84 19.89
C ALA A 19 3.65 7.33 18.46
N SER A 20 3.40 6.53 17.44
CA SER A 20 3.64 6.92 16.04
C SER A 20 2.74 8.06 15.57
N ILE A 21 1.49 8.11 16.05
CA ILE A 21 0.54 9.18 15.71
C ILE A 21 0.91 10.50 16.41
N PHE A 22 1.40 10.42 17.64
CA PHE A 22 1.66 11.59 18.50
C PHE A 22 3.15 11.87 18.70
N TYR A 23 4.03 11.34 17.85
CA TYR A 23 5.49 11.40 18.07
C TYR A 23 6.03 12.84 18.10
N ASP A 24 5.41 13.78 17.40
CA ASP A 24 5.79 15.21 17.41
C ASP A 24 5.45 15.92 18.75
N PHE A 25 4.63 15.27 19.59
CA PHE A 25 4.18 15.80 20.88
C PHE A 25 4.86 15.07 22.04
N ALA A 26 6.18 15.18 22.18
CA ALA A 26 6.97 14.43 23.16
C ALA A 26 6.46 14.58 24.61
N ILE A 27 6.06 15.79 25.01
CA ILE A 27 5.51 16.05 26.37
C ILE A 27 4.22 15.25 26.59
N PHE A 28 3.34 15.21 25.58
CA PHE A 28 2.09 14.45 25.63
C PHE A 28 2.34 12.96 25.78
N LEU A 29 3.33 12.40 25.06
CA LEU A 29 3.71 11.01 25.18
C LEU A 29 4.27 10.67 26.57
N ILE A 30 5.13 11.53 27.13
CA ILE A 30 5.68 11.36 28.48
C ILE A 30 4.56 11.36 29.53
N CYS A 31 3.65 12.34 29.46
CA CYS A 31 2.49 12.39 30.36
C CYS A 31 1.60 11.15 30.21
N GLY A 32 1.39 10.67 28.98
CA GLY A 32 0.63 9.47 28.69
C GLY A 32 1.25 8.20 29.31
N VAL A 33 2.57 8.04 29.20
CA VAL A 33 3.31 6.93 29.84
C VAL A 33 3.15 6.97 31.37
N ILE A 34 3.37 8.14 31.97
CA ILE A 34 3.23 8.31 33.43
C ILE A 34 1.80 7.95 33.87
N LEU A 35 0.81 8.46 33.15
CA LEU A 35 -0.61 8.18 33.45
C LEU A 35 -0.94 6.67 33.35
N LEU A 36 -0.46 6.00 32.30
CA LEU A 36 -0.67 4.55 32.11
C LEU A 36 -0.03 3.75 33.25
N ILE A 37 1.17 4.12 33.71
CA ILE A 37 1.87 3.48 34.82
C ILE A 37 1.06 3.67 36.12
N ILE A 38 0.60 4.89 36.38
CA ILE A 38 -0.22 5.19 37.58
C ILE A 38 -1.52 4.37 37.55
N ILE A 39 -2.24 4.33 36.42
CA ILE A 39 -3.46 3.55 36.28
C ILE A 39 -3.17 2.05 36.47
N ALA A 40 -2.06 1.55 35.93
CA ALA A 40 -1.65 0.15 36.08
C ALA A 40 -1.41 -0.20 37.56
N ILE A 41 -0.71 0.66 38.31
CA ILE A 41 -0.48 0.48 39.76
C ILE A 41 -1.79 0.52 40.52
N ILE A 42 -2.64 1.50 40.27
CA ILE A 42 -3.95 1.62 40.93
C ILE A 42 -4.80 0.39 40.65
N THR A 43 -4.83 -0.07 39.38
CA THR A 43 -5.60 -1.27 38.98
C THR A 43 -5.07 -2.51 39.67
N ALA A 44 -3.75 -2.66 39.79
CA ALA A 44 -3.14 -3.79 40.50
C ALA A 44 -3.52 -3.82 41.98
N ILE A 45 -3.49 -2.66 42.64
CA ILE A 45 -3.77 -2.53 44.10
C ILE A 45 -5.26 -2.70 44.41
N LEU A 46 -6.13 -1.95 43.69
CA LEU A 46 -7.56 -1.88 44.02
C LEU A 46 -8.34 -3.10 43.53
N THR A 47 -8.05 -3.57 42.31
CA THR A 47 -8.86 -4.62 41.66
C THR A 47 -8.23 -6.01 41.69
N ARG A 48 -6.92 -6.10 42.01
CA ARG A 48 -6.09 -7.32 41.92
C ARG A 48 -6.14 -7.99 40.53
N LYS A 49 -6.48 -7.23 39.48
CA LYS A 49 -6.54 -7.69 38.07
C LYS A 49 -5.18 -7.48 37.41
N TYR A 50 -4.21 -8.30 37.76
CA TYR A 50 -2.83 -8.19 37.23
C TYR A 50 -2.74 -8.31 35.72
N ASP A 51 -3.68 -9.02 35.07
CA ASP A 51 -3.68 -9.11 33.58
C ASP A 51 -3.93 -7.75 32.90
N ILE A 52 -4.80 -6.88 33.49
CA ILE A 52 -5.06 -5.53 32.98
C ILE A 52 -3.86 -4.63 33.25
N SER A 53 -3.29 -4.69 34.44
CA SER A 53 -2.09 -3.92 34.79
C SER A 53 -0.91 -4.27 33.89
N ALA A 54 -0.70 -5.55 33.60
CA ALA A 54 0.33 -5.99 32.65
C ALA A 54 0.09 -5.45 31.25
N ALA A 55 -1.15 -5.43 30.77
CA ALA A 55 -1.49 -4.86 29.44
C ALA A 55 -1.20 -3.36 29.38
N LEU A 56 -1.54 -2.59 30.42
CA LEU A 56 -1.24 -1.15 30.49
C LEU A 56 0.26 -0.88 30.55
N LEU A 57 1.03 -1.68 31.30
CA LEU A 57 2.49 -1.57 31.32
C LEU A 57 3.12 -1.92 29.97
N CYS A 58 2.61 -2.93 29.26
CA CYS A 58 3.06 -3.26 27.90
C CYS A 58 2.78 -2.11 26.92
N CYS A 59 1.61 -1.46 27.03
CA CYS A 59 1.28 -0.29 26.23
C CYS A 59 2.26 0.87 26.52
N ALA A 60 2.51 1.17 27.79
CA ALA A 60 3.48 2.19 28.19
C ALA A 60 4.90 1.88 27.68
N ALA A 61 5.32 0.61 27.74
CA ALA A 61 6.59 0.15 27.19
C ALA A 61 6.66 0.38 25.67
N GLY A 62 5.59 0.08 24.92
CA GLY A 62 5.52 0.35 23.47
C GLY A 62 5.71 1.83 23.16
N ILE A 63 5.01 2.72 23.87
CA ILE A 63 5.16 4.18 23.70
C ILE A 63 6.61 4.61 23.95
N THR A 64 7.21 4.13 25.03
CA THR A 64 8.59 4.49 25.40
C THR A 64 9.60 4.01 24.36
N VAL A 65 9.48 2.74 23.92
CA VAL A 65 10.41 2.15 22.95
C VAL A 65 10.33 2.87 21.61
N PHE A 66 9.13 3.15 21.10
CA PHE A 66 8.97 3.91 19.86
C PHE A 66 9.57 5.31 19.97
N GLY A 67 9.30 6.01 21.07
CA GLY A 67 9.86 7.34 21.30
C GLY A 67 11.39 7.34 21.33
N CYS A 68 12.01 6.39 22.03
CA CYS A 68 13.47 6.24 22.06
C CYS A 68 14.07 5.93 20.70
N VAL A 69 13.47 5.01 19.93
CA VAL A 69 13.96 4.65 18.59
C VAL A 69 13.84 5.83 17.63
N SER A 70 12.67 6.48 17.59
CA SER A 70 12.44 7.66 16.73
C SER A 70 13.39 8.81 17.05
N LEU A 71 13.64 9.07 18.34
CA LEU A 71 14.58 10.11 18.78
C LEU A 71 16.03 9.77 18.40
N SER A 72 16.42 8.50 18.57
CA SER A 72 17.76 8.04 18.16
C SER A 72 17.98 8.19 16.65
N MET A 73 16.98 7.83 15.84
CA MET A 73 17.05 7.98 14.38
C MET A 73 17.09 9.45 13.95
N ALA A 74 16.28 10.31 14.57
CA ALA A 74 16.30 11.74 14.30
C ALA A 74 17.68 12.35 14.61
N LYS A 75 18.26 11.98 15.76
CA LYS A 75 19.59 12.43 16.16
C LYS A 75 20.68 11.93 15.21
N ALA A 76 20.61 10.66 14.77
CA ALA A 76 21.57 10.09 13.81
C ALA A 76 21.49 10.79 12.44
N ALA A 77 20.30 11.23 12.01
CA ALA A 77 20.08 11.93 10.74
C ALA A 77 20.49 13.40 10.75
N GLU A 78 20.51 14.06 11.92
CA GLU A 78 20.76 15.50 12.08
C GLU A 78 22.07 15.97 11.42
N PRO A 79 23.23 15.29 11.55
CA PRO A 79 24.49 15.72 10.94
C PRO A 79 24.47 15.83 9.42
N LEU A 80 23.58 15.07 8.74
CA LEU A 80 23.48 15.07 7.28
C LEU A 80 22.51 16.12 6.75
N LEU A 81 21.70 16.74 7.61
CA LEU A 81 20.75 17.77 7.21
C LEU A 81 21.47 19.09 6.88
N ASN A 82 20.91 19.81 5.91
CA ASN A 82 21.34 21.19 5.53
C ASN A 82 22.70 21.29 4.85
N GLY A 83 23.29 20.19 4.37
CA GLY A 83 24.57 20.19 3.65
C GLY A 83 24.59 19.27 2.44
N THR A 84 25.66 19.38 1.68
CA THR A 84 26.02 18.43 0.63
C THR A 84 27.23 17.64 1.11
N TYR A 85 27.07 16.35 1.22
CA TYR A 85 28.09 15.44 1.77
C TYR A 85 28.48 14.39 0.75
N ASP A 86 29.75 14.01 0.80
CA ASP A 86 30.26 12.84 0.08
C ASP A 86 30.16 11.66 1.04
N ILE A 87 29.37 10.68 0.67
CA ILE A 87 29.07 9.55 1.55
C ILE A 87 29.24 8.19 0.83
N THR A 88 29.49 7.19 1.66
CA THR A 88 29.38 5.79 1.29
C THR A 88 28.13 5.21 1.93
N ALA A 89 27.27 4.61 1.12
CA ALA A 89 26.05 3.97 1.61
C ALA A 89 25.89 2.56 1.03
N THR A 90 25.44 1.63 1.86
CA THR A 90 25.18 0.24 1.44
C THR A 90 23.76 0.09 0.92
N VAL A 91 23.60 -0.60 -0.21
CA VAL A 91 22.30 -0.89 -0.82
C VAL A 91 21.57 -1.94 0.02
N ALA A 92 20.43 -1.54 0.58
CA ALA A 92 19.52 -2.45 1.27
C ALA A 92 18.49 -3.07 0.32
N GLN A 93 17.95 -2.23 -0.57
CA GLN A 93 16.96 -2.64 -1.56
C GLN A 93 17.07 -1.75 -2.79
N LYS A 94 16.88 -2.34 -3.96
CA LYS A 94 16.72 -1.65 -5.24
C LYS A 94 15.33 -1.96 -5.78
N GLN A 95 14.61 -0.93 -6.20
CA GLN A 95 13.34 -1.05 -6.90
C GLN A 95 13.45 -0.27 -8.22
N VAL A 96 13.36 -0.97 -9.34
CA VAL A 96 13.35 -0.35 -10.67
C VAL A 96 11.95 0.23 -10.92
N ILE A 97 11.91 1.47 -11.42
CA ILE A 97 10.69 2.18 -11.76
C ILE A 97 10.78 2.61 -13.24
N GLY A 98 9.92 2.02 -14.09
CA GLY A 98 10.01 2.28 -15.54
C GLY A 98 11.27 1.68 -16.17
N ASN A 99 11.68 2.23 -17.33
CA ASN A 99 12.76 1.64 -18.11
C ASN A 99 14.17 2.10 -17.67
N ASP A 100 14.29 3.31 -17.10
CA ASP A 100 15.61 3.94 -16.86
C ASP A 100 15.77 4.53 -15.45
N SER A 101 14.82 4.32 -14.53
CA SER A 101 14.89 4.90 -13.18
C SER A 101 14.80 3.85 -12.10
N ALA A 102 15.54 4.03 -11.02
CA ALA A 102 15.50 3.16 -9.87
C ALA A 102 15.43 3.93 -8.54
N VAL A 103 14.79 3.33 -7.56
CA VAL A 103 14.80 3.79 -6.19
C VAL A 103 15.66 2.87 -5.36
N PHE A 104 16.63 3.45 -4.70
CA PHE A 104 17.53 2.76 -3.80
C PHE A 104 17.19 3.09 -2.36
N SER A 105 16.94 2.07 -1.56
CA SER A 105 16.96 2.17 -0.11
C SER A 105 18.38 1.86 0.37
N LEU A 106 19.01 2.83 1.01
CA LEU A 106 20.41 2.81 1.37
C LEU A 106 20.58 2.93 2.89
N TYR A 107 21.66 2.41 3.41
CA TYR A 107 22.08 2.68 4.78
C TYR A 107 23.49 3.27 4.82
N THR A 108 23.64 4.36 5.55
CA THR A 108 24.93 4.94 5.89
C THR A 108 25.09 5.05 7.40
N TYR A 109 26.29 5.34 7.88
CA TYR A 109 26.59 5.48 9.29
C TYR A 109 27.12 6.88 9.55
N THR A 110 26.56 7.54 10.56
CA THR A 110 27.07 8.78 11.12
C THR A 110 27.72 8.52 12.48
N SER A 111 28.29 9.55 13.12
CA SER A 111 28.81 9.45 14.50
C SER A 111 27.75 8.98 15.51
N ASP A 112 26.48 9.31 15.26
CA ASP A 112 25.36 9.09 16.18
C ASP A 112 24.55 7.82 15.85
N GLY A 113 24.86 7.12 14.75
CA GLY A 113 24.23 5.85 14.45
C GLY A 113 23.97 5.57 12.96
N LYS A 114 23.16 4.54 12.71
CA LYS A 114 22.75 4.12 11.38
C LYS A 114 21.65 5.01 10.86
N VAL A 115 21.78 5.50 9.62
CA VAL A 115 20.80 6.36 8.93
C VAL A 115 20.31 5.66 7.67
N GLY A 116 19.00 5.49 7.55
CA GLY A 116 18.38 5.01 6.32
C GLY A 116 18.09 6.19 5.38
N VAL A 117 18.42 6.01 4.12
CA VAL A 117 18.32 7.03 3.08
C VAL A 117 17.60 6.45 1.86
N ILE A 118 16.67 7.20 1.29
CA ILE A 118 16.08 6.88 0.00
C ILE A 118 16.70 7.76 -1.08
N MET A 119 17.07 7.16 -2.19
CA MET A 119 17.67 7.86 -3.33
C MET A 119 16.95 7.48 -4.62
N TYR A 120 16.54 8.48 -5.37
CA TYR A 120 15.97 8.34 -6.71
C TYR A 120 17.06 8.71 -7.73
N THR A 121 17.35 7.79 -8.66
CA THR A 121 18.39 8.00 -9.69
C THR A 121 18.08 7.14 -10.91
N ASP A 122 18.87 7.32 -11.96
CA ASP A 122 18.84 6.42 -13.11
C ASP A 122 19.20 4.98 -12.66
N ASP A 123 18.81 3.99 -13.46
CA ASP A 123 19.09 2.59 -13.13
C ASP A 123 20.60 2.29 -13.19
N ILE A 124 21.18 2.06 -12.04
CA ILE A 124 22.61 1.72 -11.87
C ILE A 124 22.71 0.22 -11.61
N ASP A 125 23.70 -0.45 -12.22
CA ASP A 125 23.99 -1.86 -11.95
C ASP A 125 24.58 -2.04 -10.54
N ALA A 126 23.72 -1.91 -9.54
CA ALA A 126 24.05 -2.19 -8.16
C ALA A 126 23.03 -3.19 -7.58
N LYS A 127 23.54 -4.15 -6.82
CA LYS A 127 22.77 -5.18 -6.14
C LYS A 127 22.72 -4.91 -4.64
N LYS A 128 21.82 -5.60 -3.95
CA LYS A 128 21.74 -5.59 -2.49
C LYS A 128 23.08 -6.00 -1.88
N GLY A 129 23.59 -5.21 -0.94
CA GLY A 129 24.88 -5.39 -0.31
C GLY A 129 26.01 -4.59 -0.94
N ASP A 130 25.86 -4.10 -2.18
CA ASP A 130 26.86 -3.23 -2.81
C ASP A 130 26.97 -1.89 -2.09
N MET A 131 28.12 -1.25 -2.17
CA MET A 131 28.38 0.07 -1.61
C MET A 131 28.36 1.11 -2.73
N LEU A 132 27.59 2.17 -2.54
CA LEU A 132 27.53 3.33 -3.41
C LEU A 132 28.31 4.48 -2.79
N HIS A 133 29.24 5.05 -3.56
CA HIS A 133 29.93 6.30 -3.22
C HIS A 133 29.37 7.42 -4.08
N PHE A 134 28.82 8.44 -3.47
CA PHE A 134 28.20 9.56 -4.17
C PHE A 134 28.16 10.80 -3.30
N LYS A 135 28.10 11.93 -3.97
CA LYS A 135 27.84 13.24 -3.34
C LYS A 135 26.36 13.55 -3.40
N ALA A 136 25.73 13.86 -2.28
CA ALA A 136 24.31 14.15 -2.22
C ALA A 136 23.94 15.26 -1.22
N ARG A 137 22.84 15.91 -1.50
CA ARG A 137 22.11 16.75 -0.55
C ARG A 137 21.02 15.93 0.10
N PHE A 138 20.90 16.04 1.42
CA PHE A 138 19.93 15.31 2.21
C PHE A 138 18.79 16.22 2.64
N GLU A 139 17.59 15.69 2.48
CA GLU A 139 16.34 16.36 2.90
C GLU A 139 15.55 15.42 3.83
N LYS A 140 14.89 16.00 4.84
CA LYS A 140 14.04 15.22 5.75
C LYS A 140 12.83 14.73 5.00
N LEU A 141 12.49 13.45 5.16
CA LEU A 141 11.23 12.91 4.67
C LEU A 141 10.07 13.54 5.42
N THR A 142 9.14 14.14 4.68
CA THR A 142 7.91 14.72 5.21
C THR A 142 6.72 13.87 4.79
N ASN A 143 5.77 13.66 5.72
CA ASN A 143 4.51 13.02 5.36
C ASN A 143 3.72 13.92 4.42
N THR A 144 3.24 13.34 3.33
CA THR A 144 2.23 13.98 2.51
C THR A 144 0.86 13.83 3.18
N ALA A 145 -0.02 14.81 2.99
CA ALA A 145 -1.29 14.93 3.71
C ALA A 145 -2.26 13.74 3.53
N TYR A 146 -1.99 12.83 2.57
CA TYR A 146 -2.93 11.78 2.17
C TYR A 146 -2.47 10.34 2.38
N TYR A 147 -1.18 10.01 2.21
CA TYR A 147 -0.78 8.60 2.07
C TYR A 147 0.42 8.19 2.92
N GLY A 148 0.78 8.96 3.95
CA GLY A 148 1.82 8.56 4.89
C GLY A 148 3.10 8.03 4.23
N THR A 149 3.53 8.64 3.11
CA THR A 149 4.69 8.15 2.35
C THR A 149 5.96 8.11 3.19
N ALA A 150 6.14 9.09 4.07
CA ALA A 150 7.26 9.08 5.00
C ALA A 150 7.13 7.93 6.03
N ASP A 151 5.92 7.64 6.50
CA ASP A 151 5.71 6.54 7.46
C ASP A 151 5.97 5.18 6.82
N ARG A 152 5.65 5.01 5.53
CA ARG A 152 6.02 3.81 4.78
C ARG A 152 7.54 3.63 4.72
N TYR A 153 8.29 4.68 4.43
CA TYR A 153 9.75 4.63 4.42
C TYR A 153 10.35 4.53 5.83
N ARG A 154 9.71 5.15 6.82
CA ARG A 154 10.12 4.99 8.22
C ARG A 154 9.96 3.57 8.73
N SER A 155 8.95 2.81 8.25
CA SER A 155 8.84 1.38 8.59
C SER A 155 10.07 0.58 8.18
N ASP A 156 10.77 1.01 7.12
CA ASP A 156 12.01 0.41 6.63
C ASP A 156 13.27 1.06 7.26
N GLY A 157 13.09 1.92 8.26
CA GLY A 157 14.18 2.63 8.94
C GLY A 157 14.77 3.79 8.13
N ILE A 158 14.08 4.29 7.12
CA ILE A 158 14.53 5.39 6.25
C ILE A 158 14.04 6.71 6.82
N THR A 159 14.95 7.67 6.99
CA THR A 159 14.66 8.99 7.58
C THR A 159 14.91 10.15 6.64
N LEU A 160 15.80 9.97 5.67
CA LEU A 160 16.23 11.03 4.76
C LEU A 160 16.00 10.65 3.30
N SER A 161 15.77 11.66 2.47
CA SER A 161 15.85 11.55 1.02
C SER A 161 17.17 12.16 0.56
N ALA A 162 17.88 11.45 -0.34
CA ALA A 162 19.12 11.94 -0.95
C ALA A 162 18.87 12.35 -2.39
N ILE A 163 19.36 13.54 -2.74
CA ILE A 163 19.41 14.05 -4.11
C ILE A 163 20.86 13.97 -4.55
N PRO A 164 21.23 13.00 -5.43
CA PRO A 164 22.62 12.81 -5.84
C PRO A 164 23.08 13.92 -6.78
N TYR A 165 24.36 14.25 -6.73
CA TYR A 165 25.04 15.19 -7.62
C TYR A 165 26.31 14.54 -8.18
N GLY A 166 26.45 14.57 -9.51
CA GLY A 166 27.61 13.99 -10.19
C GLY A 166 27.56 12.47 -10.31
N ASP A 167 28.71 11.87 -10.50
CA ASP A 167 28.85 10.43 -10.76
C ASP A 167 28.66 9.60 -9.48
N ILE A 168 28.02 8.45 -9.63
CA ILE A 168 27.86 7.47 -8.57
C ILE A 168 28.78 6.29 -8.87
N SER A 169 29.70 5.99 -7.97
CA SER A 169 30.58 4.82 -8.10
C SER A 169 30.05 3.66 -7.27
N VAL A 170 30.10 2.46 -7.86
CA VAL A 170 29.61 1.22 -7.27
C VAL A 170 30.80 0.36 -6.88
N THR A 171 30.88 -0.02 -5.61
CA THR A 171 31.84 -1.02 -5.12
C THR A 171 31.05 -2.28 -4.76
N LYS A 172 31.44 -3.42 -5.34
CA LYS A 172 30.80 -4.71 -5.06
C LYS A 172 30.95 -5.07 -3.59
N GLY A 173 29.84 -5.35 -2.94
CA GLY A 173 29.77 -5.78 -1.56
C GLY A 173 29.51 -7.29 -1.43
N ASP A 174 29.72 -7.82 -0.24
CA ASP A 174 29.46 -9.22 0.07
C ASP A 174 28.14 -9.34 0.86
N TYR A 175 27.13 -9.97 0.26
CA TYR A 175 25.84 -10.23 0.91
C TYR A 175 25.65 -11.75 1.07
N PRO A 176 25.58 -12.26 2.32
CA PRO A 176 25.58 -13.70 2.58
C PRO A 176 24.43 -14.49 1.92
N LEU A 177 23.33 -13.81 1.59
CA LEU A 177 22.15 -14.44 0.96
C LEU A 177 22.03 -14.09 -0.53
N SER A 178 23.08 -13.54 -1.16
CA SER A 178 23.09 -13.17 -2.59
C SER A 178 22.71 -14.34 -3.50
N PHE A 179 23.11 -15.56 -3.14
CA PHE A 179 22.77 -16.77 -3.90
C PHE A 179 21.26 -17.01 -4.00
N ILE A 180 20.45 -16.57 -3.00
CA ILE A 180 18.99 -16.65 -3.04
C ILE A 180 18.45 -15.62 -4.06
N ASP A 181 18.98 -14.41 -4.04
CA ASP A 181 18.55 -13.35 -4.96
C ASP A 181 18.97 -13.71 -6.40
N ASP A 182 20.18 -14.22 -6.61
CA ASP A 182 20.64 -14.70 -7.91
C ASP A 182 19.78 -15.89 -8.42
N TYR A 183 19.38 -16.79 -7.53
CA TYR A 183 18.50 -17.90 -7.89
C TYR A 183 17.08 -17.41 -8.26
N ARG A 184 16.56 -16.38 -7.57
CA ARG A 184 15.29 -15.77 -7.93
C ARG A 184 15.36 -15.11 -9.30
N GLU A 185 16.40 -14.32 -9.56
CA GLU A 185 16.61 -13.67 -10.89
C GLU A 185 16.77 -14.71 -12.00
N TYR A 186 17.48 -15.82 -11.74
CA TYR A 186 17.56 -16.94 -12.69
C TYR A 186 16.18 -17.52 -13.02
N LEU A 187 15.34 -17.77 -12.01
CA LEU A 187 13.99 -18.28 -12.24
C LEU A 187 13.07 -17.27 -12.97
N ILE A 188 13.21 -15.99 -12.65
CA ILE A 188 12.50 -14.90 -13.33
C ILE A 188 12.89 -14.89 -14.81
N GLY A 189 14.18 -14.94 -15.14
CA GLY A 189 14.66 -15.01 -16.52
C GLY A 189 14.11 -16.22 -17.27
N ARG A 190 14.03 -17.40 -16.64
CA ARG A 190 13.41 -18.60 -17.23
C ARG A 190 11.94 -18.42 -17.57
N ILE A 191 11.20 -17.62 -16.77
CA ILE A 191 9.80 -17.32 -17.04
C ILE A 191 9.70 -16.31 -18.18
N ASP A 192 10.53 -15.27 -18.20
CA ASP A 192 10.57 -14.28 -19.28
C ASP A 192 10.86 -14.90 -20.64
N ASP A 193 11.81 -15.86 -20.68
CA ASP A 193 12.14 -16.60 -21.92
C ASP A 193 10.97 -17.46 -22.41
N SER A 194 10.13 -17.99 -21.51
CA SER A 194 9.09 -18.94 -21.83
C SER A 194 7.71 -18.29 -22.01
N PHE A 195 7.42 -17.20 -21.30
CA PHE A 195 6.11 -16.54 -21.23
C PHE A 195 6.29 -15.01 -21.16
N PRO A 196 6.63 -14.35 -22.30
CA PRO A 196 6.93 -12.90 -22.33
C PRO A 196 5.66 -12.05 -22.44
N ASP A 197 4.54 -12.47 -21.86
CA ASP A 197 3.25 -11.81 -21.88
C ASP A 197 2.81 -11.34 -20.47
N ASP A 198 1.66 -10.65 -20.40
CA ASP A 198 1.07 -10.19 -19.16
C ASP A 198 0.77 -11.30 -18.16
N SER A 199 0.47 -12.51 -18.65
CA SER A 199 0.22 -13.66 -17.77
C SER A 199 1.50 -14.18 -17.15
N GLY A 200 2.62 -14.18 -17.91
CA GLY A 200 3.95 -14.42 -17.38
C GLY A 200 4.39 -13.34 -16.40
N ALA A 201 4.09 -12.07 -16.68
CA ALA A 201 4.31 -10.98 -15.75
C ALA A 201 3.51 -11.19 -14.45
N LEU A 202 2.20 -11.51 -14.54
CA LEU A 202 1.36 -11.81 -13.37
C LEU A 202 1.90 -13.01 -12.57
N MET A 203 2.40 -14.05 -13.24
CA MET A 203 3.01 -15.21 -12.60
C MET A 203 4.24 -14.81 -11.76
N LYS A 204 5.12 -13.92 -12.29
CA LYS A 204 6.25 -13.34 -11.55
C LYS A 204 5.78 -12.50 -10.36
N GLY A 205 4.76 -11.67 -10.56
CA GLY A 205 4.14 -10.88 -9.50
C GLY A 205 3.60 -11.74 -8.37
N ILE A 206 2.90 -12.82 -8.69
CA ILE A 206 2.33 -13.75 -7.70
C ILE A 206 3.43 -14.49 -6.94
N PHE A 207 4.42 -15.07 -7.60
CA PHE A 207 5.36 -15.95 -6.91
C PHE A 207 6.54 -15.20 -6.27
N PHE A 208 7.09 -14.19 -6.95
CA PHE A 208 8.26 -13.45 -6.47
C PHE A 208 7.94 -12.06 -5.91
N GLY A 209 6.73 -11.55 -6.13
CA GLY A 209 6.39 -10.16 -5.83
C GLY A 209 6.98 -9.17 -6.84
N ASP A 210 7.48 -9.67 -7.98
CA ASP A 210 8.08 -8.86 -9.03
C ASP A 210 7.01 -8.26 -9.96
N LYS A 211 6.95 -6.94 -9.98
CA LYS A 211 5.98 -6.15 -10.76
C LYS A 211 6.63 -5.34 -11.89
N ARG A 212 7.95 -5.55 -12.14
CA ARG A 212 8.72 -4.78 -13.13
C ARG A 212 8.15 -4.91 -14.55
N SER A 213 7.61 -6.09 -14.87
CA SER A 213 7.05 -6.41 -16.19
C SER A 213 5.54 -6.23 -16.29
N PHE A 214 4.88 -5.61 -15.29
CA PHE A 214 3.45 -5.36 -15.39
C PHE A 214 3.17 -4.27 -16.42
N SER A 215 2.24 -4.55 -17.35
CA SER A 215 1.65 -3.50 -18.16
C SER A 215 0.78 -2.59 -17.29
N ASP A 216 0.59 -1.35 -17.71
CA ASP A 216 -0.22 -0.38 -16.95
C ASP A 216 -1.68 -0.85 -16.86
N ASP A 217 -2.20 -1.49 -17.89
CA ASP A 217 -3.55 -2.09 -17.89
C ASP A 217 -3.65 -3.22 -16.86
N LEU A 218 -2.68 -4.14 -16.83
CA LEU A 218 -2.65 -5.22 -15.83
C LEU A 218 -2.55 -4.67 -14.41
N TYR A 219 -1.71 -3.66 -14.18
CA TYR A 219 -1.57 -3.02 -12.87
C TYR A 219 -2.88 -2.35 -12.43
N SER A 220 -3.54 -1.64 -13.34
CA SER A 220 -4.84 -1.00 -13.12
C SER A 220 -5.92 -2.03 -12.81
N ASP A 221 -6.02 -3.10 -13.60
CA ASP A 221 -7.02 -4.16 -13.42
C ASP A 221 -6.88 -4.86 -12.07
N ILE A 222 -5.65 -5.16 -11.64
CA ILE A 222 -5.36 -5.75 -10.32
C ILE A 222 -5.78 -4.81 -9.19
N LYS A 223 -5.50 -3.51 -9.33
CA LYS A 223 -5.86 -2.50 -8.33
C LYS A 223 -7.37 -2.34 -8.22
N LEU A 224 -8.06 -2.18 -9.36
CA LEU A 224 -9.50 -1.98 -9.43
C LEU A 224 -10.29 -3.23 -9.05
N SER A 225 -9.83 -4.42 -9.42
CA SER A 225 -10.46 -5.66 -8.97
C SER A 225 -10.26 -5.96 -7.47
N GLY A 226 -9.44 -5.15 -6.75
CA GLY A 226 -9.24 -5.25 -5.31
C GLY A 226 -8.37 -6.43 -4.86
N VAL A 227 -7.60 -7.02 -5.76
CA VAL A 227 -6.77 -8.20 -5.50
C VAL A 227 -5.27 -7.92 -5.48
N SER A 228 -4.87 -6.66 -5.32
CA SER A 228 -3.45 -6.27 -5.22
C SER A 228 -2.66 -7.06 -4.17
N HIS A 229 -3.34 -7.61 -3.17
CA HIS A 229 -2.75 -8.45 -2.14
C HIS A 229 -2.26 -9.81 -2.66
N LEU A 230 -2.72 -10.28 -3.83
CA LEU A 230 -2.26 -11.52 -4.47
C LEU A 230 -0.88 -11.35 -5.12
N THR A 231 -0.55 -10.14 -5.57
CA THR A 231 0.74 -9.81 -6.19
C THR A 231 1.76 -9.24 -5.20
N ALA A 232 1.38 -9.11 -3.94
CA ALA A 232 2.30 -8.79 -2.86
C ALA A 232 2.62 -10.10 -2.11
N VAL A 233 3.91 -10.42 -1.96
CA VAL A 233 4.28 -11.60 -1.19
C VAL A 233 3.75 -11.48 0.22
N SER A 234 2.88 -12.40 0.59
CA SER A 234 2.09 -12.34 1.81
C SER A 234 2.23 -13.59 2.66
N GLY A 235 1.74 -13.52 3.89
CA GLY A 235 1.66 -14.70 4.74
C GLY A 235 0.82 -15.84 4.17
N MET A 236 -0.11 -15.56 3.25
CA MET A 236 -0.89 -16.58 2.57
C MET A 236 0.00 -17.46 1.68
N HIS A 237 0.98 -16.87 0.97
CA HIS A 237 1.95 -17.61 0.16
C HIS A 237 2.69 -18.65 1.01
N LEU A 238 3.29 -18.19 2.11
CA LEU A 238 4.03 -19.08 3.00
C LEU A 238 3.13 -20.16 3.62
N THR A 239 1.91 -19.80 4.03
CA THR A 239 0.96 -20.74 4.63
C THR A 239 0.53 -21.82 3.63
N LEU A 240 0.24 -21.45 2.38
CA LEU A 240 -0.16 -22.41 1.33
C LEU A 240 1.00 -23.34 0.97
N ILE A 241 2.20 -22.80 0.75
CA ILE A 241 3.41 -23.60 0.47
C ILE A 241 3.65 -24.58 1.60
N MET A 242 3.63 -24.13 2.86
CA MET A 242 3.88 -24.97 4.01
C MET A 242 2.77 -26.02 4.24
N THR A 243 1.54 -25.70 3.83
CA THR A 243 0.42 -26.68 3.88
C THR A 243 0.67 -27.81 2.88
N VAL A 244 1.04 -27.47 1.64
CA VAL A 244 1.37 -28.48 0.60
C VAL A 244 2.56 -29.34 1.04
N LEU A 245 3.64 -28.72 1.50
CA LEU A 245 4.83 -29.43 1.95
C LEU A 245 4.56 -30.30 3.18
N SER A 246 3.74 -29.82 4.14
CA SER A 246 3.32 -30.60 5.30
C SER A 246 2.46 -31.81 4.90
N ALA A 247 1.59 -31.65 3.90
CA ALA A 247 0.81 -32.78 3.37
C ALA A 247 1.71 -33.83 2.70
N LEU A 248 2.70 -33.38 1.89
CA LEU A 248 3.69 -34.27 1.29
C LEU A 248 4.53 -34.99 2.35
N LEU A 249 4.99 -34.28 3.38
CA LEU A 249 5.74 -34.89 4.49
C LEU A 249 4.93 -35.96 5.23
N THR A 250 3.64 -35.69 5.49
CA THR A 250 2.78 -36.68 6.17
C THR A 250 2.51 -37.92 5.35
N ALA A 251 2.60 -37.85 4.02
CA ALA A 251 2.50 -38.99 3.12
C ALA A 251 3.77 -39.87 3.12
N THR A 252 4.88 -39.40 3.69
CA THR A 252 6.15 -40.13 3.77
C THR A 252 6.38 -40.74 5.16
N ARG A 253 7.28 -41.73 5.27
CA ARG A 253 7.69 -42.29 6.56
C ARG A 253 8.32 -41.26 7.51
N LEU A 254 8.92 -40.19 6.98
CA LEU A 254 9.51 -39.10 7.74
C LEU A 254 8.44 -38.31 8.56
N GLY A 255 7.19 -38.27 8.05
CA GLY A 255 6.08 -37.59 8.70
C GLY A 255 5.54 -38.29 9.97
N TYR A 256 5.89 -39.54 10.22
CA TYR A 256 5.42 -40.27 11.41
C TYR A 256 5.97 -39.73 12.73
N SER A 257 7.20 -39.21 12.72
CA SER A 257 7.81 -38.62 13.92
C SER A 257 7.47 -37.14 14.04
N TYR A 258 6.75 -36.74 15.09
CA TYR A 258 6.45 -35.34 15.38
C TYR A 258 7.70 -34.47 15.49
N ARG A 259 8.80 -34.99 16.04
CA ARG A 259 10.07 -34.25 16.18
C ARG A 259 10.70 -33.99 14.82
N VAL A 260 10.79 -35.01 13.96
CA VAL A 260 11.36 -34.89 12.61
C VAL A 260 10.53 -33.94 11.77
N ARG A 261 9.21 -34.08 11.81
CA ARG A 261 8.29 -33.19 11.12
C ARG A 261 8.45 -31.74 11.58
N PHE A 262 8.55 -31.51 12.89
CA PHE A 262 8.79 -30.18 13.43
C PHE A 262 10.07 -29.55 12.90
N VAL A 263 11.21 -30.27 12.95
CA VAL A 263 12.50 -29.77 12.47
C VAL A 263 12.45 -29.44 11.00
N ILE A 264 11.95 -30.37 10.16
CA ILE A 264 11.86 -30.15 8.72
C ILE A 264 10.95 -28.95 8.42
N THR A 265 9.78 -28.87 9.03
CA THR A 265 8.86 -27.75 8.82
C THR A 265 9.46 -26.43 9.27
N ALA A 266 10.16 -26.39 10.39
CA ALA A 266 10.80 -25.18 10.89
C ALA A 266 11.93 -24.72 9.94
N VAL A 267 12.81 -25.63 9.50
CA VAL A 267 13.90 -25.32 8.55
C VAL A 267 13.32 -24.81 7.22
N LEU A 268 12.33 -25.49 6.66
CA LEU A 268 11.67 -25.06 5.41
C LEU A 268 10.98 -23.73 5.59
N THR A 269 10.31 -23.48 6.73
CA THR A 269 9.67 -22.19 7.01
C THR A 269 10.69 -21.06 7.00
N VAL A 270 11.83 -21.23 7.69
CA VAL A 270 12.91 -20.22 7.70
C VAL A 270 13.53 -20.05 6.31
N GLY A 271 13.75 -21.15 5.57
CA GLY A 271 14.26 -21.09 4.19
C GLY A 271 13.33 -20.30 3.27
N PHE A 272 12.02 -20.52 3.34
CA PHE A 272 11.05 -19.75 2.56
C PHE A 272 10.90 -18.29 3.03
N MET A 273 11.05 -18.03 4.34
CA MET A 273 11.11 -16.64 4.83
C MET A 273 12.31 -15.91 4.23
N ALA A 274 13.47 -16.56 4.14
CA ALA A 274 14.65 -16.01 3.47
C ALA A 274 14.42 -15.83 1.96
N PHE A 275 13.81 -16.80 1.29
CA PHE A 275 13.50 -16.73 -0.13
C PHE A 275 12.58 -15.58 -0.47
N PHE A 276 11.60 -15.26 0.38
CA PHE A 276 10.67 -14.15 0.21
C PHE A 276 11.15 -12.82 0.83
N GLY A 277 12.36 -12.78 1.40
CA GLY A 277 13.01 -11.54 1.85
C GLY A 277 12.62 -11.05 3.23
N PHE A 278 12.12 -11.90 4.14
CA PHE A 278 11.79 -11.57 5.54
C PHE A 278 10.83 -10.38 5.72
N THR A 279 9.91 -10.15 4.79
CA THR A 279 8.90 -9.09 4.96
C THR A 279 8.07 -9.32 6.22
N ALA A 280 7.57 -8.26 6.86
CA ALA A 280 6.86 -8.34 8.14
C ALA A 280 5.65 -9.30 8.09
N SER A 281 4.93 -9.36 6.96
CA SER A 281 3.80 -10.29 6.76
C SER A 281 4.26 -11.75 6.67
N VAL A 282 5.40 -12.01 6.02
CA VAL A 282 6.00 -13.35 5.90
C VAL A 282 6.58 -13.80 7.25
N LEU A 283 7.28 -12.90 7.96
CA LEU A 283 7.78 -13.15 9.32
C LEU A 283 6.65 -13.55 10.27
N ARG A 284 5.55 -12.78 10.28
CA ARG A 284 4.38 -13.09 11.11
C ARG A 284 3.87 -14.51 10.85
N SER A 285 3.69 -14.85 9.59
CA SER A 285 3.16 -16.18 9.23
C SER A 285 4.13 -17.29 9.54
N GLY A 286 5.42 -17.08 9.33
CA GLY A 286 6.46 -18.03 9.70
C GLY A 286 6.50 -18.29 11.21
N ILE A 287 6.45 -17.24 12.02
CA ILE A 287 6.37 -17.36 13.49
C ILE A 287 5.10 -18.12 13.91
N MET A 288 3.95 -17.82 13.28
CA MET A 288 2.71 -18.52 13.58
C MET A 288 2.77 -20.01 13.18
N ILE A 289 3.35 -20.36 12.05
CA ILE A 289 3.54 -21.75 11.60
C ILE A 289 4.45 -22.49 12.58
N ILE A 290 5.59 -21.91 12.97
CA ILE A 290 6.52 -22.49 13.95
C ILE A 290 5.82 -22.65 15.29
N THR A 291 5.07 -21.65 15.75
CA THR A 291 4.32 -21.71 17.01
C THR A 291 3.26 -22.81 17.01
N ALA A 292 2.52 -22.95 15.89
CA ALA A 292 1.52 -24.01 15.74
C ALA A 292 2.14 -25.42 15.77
N ASN A 293 3.26 -25.61 15.08
CA ASN A 293 4.01 -26.86 15.06
C ASN A 293 4.65 -27.16 16.43
N THR A 294 5.15 -26.14 17.15
CA THR A 294 5.61 -26.29 18.54
C THR A 294 4.47 -26.74 19.45
N GLY A 295 3.27 -26.16 19.29
CA GLY A 295 2.08 -26.62 20.02
C GLY A 295 1.79 -28.10 19.76
N ALA A 296 1.85 -28.54 18.51
CA ALA A 296 1.64 -29.95 18.15
C ALA A 296 2.72 -30.88 18.75
N LEU A 297 3.98 -30.42 18.82
CA LEU A 297 5.08 -31.16 19.43
C LEU A 297 4.82 -31.46 20.93
N PHE A 298 4.19 -30.49 21.61
CA PHE A 298 3.82 -30.62 23.04
C PHE A 298 2.37 -31.09 23.28
N TYR A 299 1.70 -31.61 22.24
CA TYR A 299 0.29 -32.08 22.30
C TYR A 299 -0.67 -30.97 22.79
N ARG A 300 -0.36 -29.70 22.48
CA ARG A 300 -1.22 -28.56 22.83
C ARG A 300 -1.86 -27.98 21.57
N ARG A 301 -3.13 -27.58 21.69
CA ARG A 301 -3.80 -26.85 20.60
C ARG A 301 -3.26 -25.42 20.54
N SER A 302 -2.91 -24.97 19.32
CA SER A 302 -2.58 -23.57 19.08
C SER A 302 -3.84 -22.70 19.14
N ASP A 303 -3.72 -21.53 19.75
CA ASP A 303 -4.77 -20.48 19.73
C ASP A 303 -4.34 -19.38 18.77
N CYS A 304 -5.19 -19.07 17.79
CA CYS A 304 -4.89 -18.11 16.74
C CYS A 304 -4.49 -16.74 17.30
N LEU A 305 -5.25 -16.20 18.27
CA LEU A 305 -4.95 -14.88 18.86
C LEU A 305 -3.62 -14.87 19.61
N ASN A 306 -3.31 -15.92 20.38
CA ASN A 306 -2.02 -15.99 21.06
C ASN A 306 -0.86 -16.11 20.07
N SER A 307 -1.05 -16.81 18.94
CA SER A 307 -0.02 -16.94 17.91
C SER A 307 0.21 -15.62 17.18
N VAL A 308 -0.86 -14.88 16.84
CA VAL A 308 -0.76 -13.52 16.26
C VAL A 308 -0.10 -12.57 17.25
N GLY A 309 -0.55 -12.57 18.53
CA GLY A 309 0.01 -11.69 19.55
C GLY A 309 1.51 -11.94 19.79
N LEU A 310 1.93 -13.22 19.81
CA LEU A 310 3.35 -13.57 19.90
C LEU A 310 4.14 -13.10 18.69
N ALA A 311 3.62 -13.33 17.47
CA ALA A 311 4.30 -12.93 16.25
C ALA A 311 4.46 -11.40 16.17
N VAL A 312 3.40 -10.65 16.43
CA VAL A 312 3.45 -9.18 16.47
C VAL A 312 4.43 -8.70 17.53
N LEU A 313 4.38 -9.29 18.75
CA LEU A 313 5.30 -8.91 19.83
C LEU A 313 6.76 -9.15 19.44
N LEU A 314 7.09 -10.32 18.89
CA LEU A 314 8.46 -10.63 18.48
C LEU A 314 8.94 -9.69 17.37
N ILE A 315 8.15 -9.49 16.32
CA ILE A 315 8.52 -8.60 15.21
C ILE A 315 8.78 -7.19 15.73
N THR A 316 7.84 -6.63 16.52
CA THR A 316 7.93 -5.24 16.99
C THR A 316 8.92 -5.04 18.14
N LEU A 317 9.35 -6.10 18.83
CA LEU A 317 10.47 -6.02 19.77
C LEU A 317 11.82 -5.89 19.06
N PHE A 318 12.00 -6.61 17.95
CA PHE A 318 13.24 -6.53 17.14
C PHE A 318 13.26 -5.28 16.25
N ASP A 319 12.11 -4.92 15.71
CA ASP A 319 11.92 -3.73 14.89
C ASP A 319 10.65 -2.98 15.29
N PRO A 320 10.74 -2.00 16.21
CA PRO A 320 9.60 -1.21 16.67
C PRO A 320 8.91 -0.41 15.56
N LEU A 321 9.63 -0.06 14.48
CA LEU A 321 9.09 0.70 13.35
C LEU A 321 8.20 -0.14 12.44
N SER A 322 8.29 -1.47 12.52
CA SER A 322 7.35 -2.37 11.83
C SER A 322 5.88 -2.13 12.21
N CYS A 323 5.58 -1.40 13.30
CA CYS A 323 4.22 -0.96 13.62
C CYS A 323 3.64 0.02 12.58
N LEU A 324 4.46 0.66 11.75
CA LEU A 324 4.07 1.52 10.64
C LEU A 324 3.84 0.73 9.34
N ASP A 325 4.29 -0.52 9.28
CA ASP A 325 4.12 -1.37 8.09
C ASP A 325 2.66 -1.78 7.92
N ALA A 326 2.05 -1.26 6.85
CA ALA A 326 0.69 -1.61 6.46
C ALA A 326 0.51 -3.13 6.26
N GLY A 327 1.53 -3.83 5.76
CA GLY A 327 1.52 -5.27 5.56
C GLY A 327 1.38 -6.05 6.88
N LEU A 328 2.10 -5.63 7.94
CA LEU A 328 1.98 -6.23 9.27
C LEU A 328 0.59 -6.01 9.84
N ILE A 329 0.11 -4.77 9.83
CA ILE A 329 -1.16 -4.39 10.46
C ILE A 329 -2.34 -5.04 9.72
N LEU A 330 -2.42 -4.90 8.39
CA LEU A 330 -3.46 -5.55 7.58
C LEU A 330 -3.48 -7.06 7.80
N SER A 331 -2.30 -7.68 7.76
CA SER A 331 -2.17 -9.13 7.91
C SER A 331 -2.59 -9.60 9.32
N ALA A 332 -2.24 -8.87 10.38
CA ALA A 332 -2.67 -9.19 11.74
C ALA A 332 -4.19 -9.06 11.90
N VAL A 333 -4.77 -7.95 11.45
CA VAL A 333 -6.21 -7.68 11.58
C VAL A 333 -7.04 -8.64 10.75
N THR A 334 -6.66 -8.92 9.49
CA THR A 334 -7.37 -9.90 8.65
C THR A 334 -7.28 -11.31 9.21
N THR A 335 -6.14 -11.68 9.81
CA THR A 335 -5.99 -12.99 10.50
C THR A 335 -6.90 -13.10 11.72
N VAL A 336 -7.06 -12.03 12.49
CA VAL A 336 -8.02 -11.99 13.61
C VAL A 336 -9.45 -12.04 13.06
N GLY A 337 -9.77 -11.30 12.02
CA GLY A 337 -11.05 -11.34 11.32
C GLY A 337 -11.41 -12.75 10.86
N ALA A 338 -10.49 -13.42 10.18
CA ALA A 338 -10.67 -14.79 9.71
C ALA A 338 -10.79 -15.81 10.87
N GLY A 339 -9.80 -15.82 11.77
CA GLY A 339 -9.61 -16.88 12.74
C GLY A 339 -10.52 -16.78 13.98
N VAL A 340 -11.06 -15.59 14.27
CA VAL A 340 -11.93 -15.38 15.45
C VAL A 340 -13.35 -15.08 15.01
N VAL A 341 -13.52 -14.04 14.19
CA VAL A 341 -14.86 -13.59 13.76
C VAL A 341 -15.43 -14.56 12.74
N GLY A 342 -14.66 -14.93 11.72
CA GLY A 342 -15.09 -15.83 10.66
C GLY A 342 -15.45 -17.22 11.16
N VAL A 343 -14.63 -17.80 12.03
CA VAL A 343 -14.92 -19.12 12.66
C VAL A 343 -16.18 -19.06 13.52
N SER A 344 -16.35 -17.98 14.29
CA SER A 344 -17.54 -17.78 15.11
C SER A 344 -18.80 -17.55 14.28
N ALA A 345 -18.67 -16.78 13.18
CA ALA A 345 -19.75 -16.53 12.22
C ALA A 345 -20.17 -17.82 11.52
N SER A 346 -19.21 -18.64 11.09
CA SER A 346 -19.50 -19.94 10.46
C SER A 346 -20.23 -20.88 11.42
N ALA A 347 -19.80 -20.97 12.68
CA ALA A 347 -20.49 -21.79 13.68
C ALA A 347 -21.94 -21.32 13.88
N TRP A 348 -22.16 -20.01 13.96
CA TRP A 348 -23.49 -19.43 14.06
C TRP A 348 -24.35 -19.69 12.81
N LEU A 349 -23.75 -19.56 11.61
CA LEU A 349 -24.48 -19.80 10.35
C LEU A 349 -24.89 -21.26 10.19
N LYS A 350 -24.03 -22.22 10.54
CA LYS A 350 -24.33 -23.65 10.53
C LYS A 350 -25.47 -24.01 11.48
N ASP A 351 -25.56 -23.36 12.62
CA ASP A 351 -26.66 -23.53 13.57
C ASP A 351 -28.00 -23.03 13.00
N LYS A 352 -27.98 -21.93 12.23
CA LYS A 352 -29.16 -21.31 11.64
C LYS A 352 -29.60 -21.93 10.30
N LEU A 353 -28.64 -22.39 9.51
CA LEU A 353 -28.85 -22.92 8.15
C LEU A 353 -28.20 -24.32 8.02
N PRO A 354 -28.77 -25.36 8.68
CA PRO A 354 -28.16 -26.69 8.71
C PRO A 354 -28.14 -27.40 7.34
N PHE A 355 -28.90 -26.90 6.35
CA PHE A 355 -28.93 -27.46 5.00
C PHE A 355 -27.71 -27.04 4.16
N LEU A 356 -26.95 -26.02 4.57
CA LEU A 356 -25.76 -25.61 3.86
C LEU A 356 -24.59 -26.53 4.16
N ASN A 357 -23.76 -26.80 3.13
CA ASN A 357 -22.53 -27.55 3.31
C ASN A 357 -21.60 -26.86 4.32
N GLY A 358 -21.25 -27.55 5.40
CA GLY A 358 -20.46 -26.99 6.48
C GLY A 358 -19.09 -26.47 6.05
N ARG A 359 -18.43 -27.09 5.05
CA ARG A 359 -17.15 -26.61 4.51
C ARG A 359 -17.33 -25.31 3.73
N LEU A 360 -18.42 -25.20 2.95
CA LEU A 360 -18.75 -23.99 2.22
C LEU A 360 -19.01 -22.81 3.18
N CYS A 361 -19.79 -23.06 4.26
CA CYS A 361 -20.01 -22.06 5.31
C CYS A 361 -18.70 -21.58 5.95
N ASP A 362 -17.78 -22.51 6.26
CA ASP A 362 -16.47 -22.16 6.82
C ASP A 362 -15.70 -21.24 5.85
N THR A 363 -15.56 -21.66 4.61
CA THR A 363 -14.80 -20.89 3.62
C THR A 363 -15.38 -19.50 3.38
N LEU A 364 -16.70 -19.41 3.17
CA LEU A 364 -17.37 -18.13 2.91
C LEU A 364 -17.30 -17.19 4.12
N CYS A 365 -17.62 -17.67 5.32
CA CYS A 365 -17.59 -16.83 6.52
C CYS A 365 -16.17 -16.35 6.86
N VAL A 366 -15.18 -17.23 6.75
CA VAL A 366 -13.78 -16.88 7.04
C VAL A 366 -13.27 -15.85 6.02
N SER A 367 -13.51 -16.06 4.71
CA SER A 367 -13.08 -15.13 3.68
C SER A 367 -13.78 -13.78 3.78
N LEU A 368 -15.11 -13.78 3.98
CA LEU A 368 -15.89 -12.55 4.13
C LEU A 368 -15.45 -11.74 5.36
N CYS A 369 -15.30 -12.38 6.51
CA CYS A 369 -14.87 -11.68 7.72
C CYS A 369 -13.44 -11.18 7.65
N ALA A 370 -12.54 -11.89 6.97
CA ALA A 370 -11.19 -11.41 6.70
C ALA A 370 -11.21 -10.15 5.81
N ALA A 371 -11.96 -10.19 4.70
CA ALA A 371 -12.10 -9.07 3.78
C ALA A 371 -12.71 -7.84 4.47
N LEU A 372 -13.83 -8.01 5.17
CA LEU A 372 -14.49 -6.93 5.91
C LEU A 372 -13.58 -6.31 6.98
N ALA A 373 -12.77 -7.10 7.68
CA ALA A 373 -11.82 -6.60 8.66
C ALA A 373 -10.68 -5.80 8.01
N GLY A 374 -10.30 -6.12 6.76
CA GLY A 374 -9.25 -5.42 6.00
C GLY A 374 -9.71 -4.10 5.37
N ILE A 375 -10.99 -3.95 5.02
CA ILE A 375 -11.52 -2.78 4.30
C ILE A 375 -11.19 -1.46 5.01
N PRO A 376 -11.46 -1.27 6.33
CA PRO A 376 -11.16 0.00 7.00
C PRO A 376 -9.69 0.40 6.92
N LEU A 377 -8.81 -0.56 7.07
CA LEU A 377 -7.37 -0.32 7.00
C LEU A 377 -6.90 -0.06 5.57
N SER A 378 -7.44 -0.79 4.59
CA SER A 378 -7.16 -0.51 3.17
C SER A 378 -7.58 0.90 2.79
N ALA A 379 -8.73 1.37 3.26
CA ALA A 379 -9.19 2.74 3.04
C ALA A 379 -8.26 3.78 3.68
N ILE A 380 -7.70 3.51 4.88
CA ILE A 380 -6.74 4.41 5.54
C ILE A 380 -5.40 4.43 4.82
N TYR A 381 -4.83 3.24 4.51
CA TYR A 381 -3.47 3.16 3.97
C TYR A 381 -3.37 3.46 2.48
N PHE A 382 -4.41 3.15 1.71
CA PHE A 382 -4.39 3.26 0.24
C PHE A 382 -5.37 4.29 -0.31
N GLY A 383 -6.24 4.87 0.52
CA GLY A 383 -7.26 5.83 0.11
C GLY A 383 -8.35 5.24 -0.80
N THR A 384 -8.29 3.95 -1.09
CA THR A 384 -9.23 3.25 -1.97
C THR A 384 -9.54 1.87 -1.44
N PHE A 385 -10.73 1.38 -1.72
CA PHE A 385 -11.06 -0.03 -1.55
C PHE A 385 -12.01 -0.51 -2.65
N SER A 386 -12.00 -1.82 -2.91
CA SER A 386 -12.87 -2.44 -3.89
C SER A 386 -13.69 -3.55 -3.24
N LEU A 387 -15.02 -3.48 -3.42
CA LEU A 387 -15.91 -4.57 -3.01
C LEU A 387 -15.83 -5.76 -3.98
N ALA A 388 -15.37 -5.53 -5.22
CA ALA A 388 -15.11 -6.60 -6.19
C ALA A 388 -14.13 -7.64 -5.61
N GLY A 389 -13.14 -7.19 -4.82
CA GLY A 389 -12.12 -8.06 -4.23
C GLY A 389 -12.66 -9.23 -3.41
N ILE A 390 -13.86 -9.09 -2.81
CA ILE A 390 -14.51 -10.18 -2.07
C ILE A 390 -14.93 -11.29 -3.04
N ILE A 391 -15.61 -10.93 -4.13
CA ILE A 391 -16.12 -11.89 -5.13
C ILE A 391 -14.96 -12.47 -5.94
N VAL A 392 -14.06 -11.59 -6.41
CA VAL A 392 -12.88 -11.96 -7.19
C VAL A 392 -11.99 -12.92 -6.40
N SER A 393 -11.78 -12.68 -5.09
CA SER A 393 -10.97 -13.58 -4.26
C SER A 393 -11.57 -14.99 -4.15
N VAL A 394 -12.89 -15.12 -4.09
CA VAL A 394 -13.55 -16.45 -4.05
C VAL A 394 -13.24 -17.25 -5.31
N ILE A 395 -13.22 -16.59 -6.47
CA ILE A 395 -12.94 -17.22 -7.77
C ILE A 395 -11.44 -17.49 -7.93
N THR A 396 -10.61 -16.54 -7.55
CA THR A 396 -9.18 -16.55 -7.88
C THR A 396 -8.31 -17.28 -6.86
N VAL A 397 -8.71 -17.41 -5.58
CA VAL A 397 -7.92 -18.14 -4.58
C VAL A 397 -7.65 -19.61 -4.95
N PRO A 398 -8.60 -20.38 -5.47
CA PRO A 398 -8.29 -21.74 -5.96
C PRO A 398 -7.26 -21.75 -7.10
N LEU A 399 -7.38 -20.84 -8.08
CA LEU A 399 -6.44 -20.69 -9.19
C LEU A 399 -5.07 -20.24 -8.70
N PHE A 400 -5.04 -19.28 -7.77
CA PHE A 400 -3.84 -18.83 -7.10
C PHE A 400 -3.11 -19.96 -6.34
N THR A 401 -3.87 -20.82 -5.66
CA THR A 401 -3.30 -21.97 -4.95
C THR A 401 -2.67 -22.96 -5.92
N LEU A 402 -3.30 -23.23 -7.05
CA LEU A 402 -2.76 -24.10 -8.10
C LEU A 402 -1.54 -23.49 -8.77
N CYS A 403 -1.60 -22.19 -9.12
CA CYS A 403 -0.48 -21.42 -9.64
C CYS A 403 0.72 -21.47 -8.69
N LEU A 404 0.52 -21.17 -7.42
CA LEU A 404 1.58 -21.15 -6.41
C LEU A 404 2.20 -22.55 -6.20
N SER A 405 1.35 -23.60 -6.22
CA SER A 405 1.82 -24.96 -6.01
C SER A 405 2.64 -25.48 -7.20
N SER A 406 2.21 -25.20 -8.44
CA SER A 406 2.96 -25.58 -9.64
C SER A 406 4.26 -24.75 -9.78
N MET A 407 4.24 -23.48 -9.44
CA MET A 407 5.44 -22.64 -9.38
C MET A 407 6.43 -23.11 -8.31
N LEU A 408 5.94 -23.56 -7.17
CA LEU A 408 6.81 -24.15 -6.15
C LEU A 408 7.58 -25.34 -6.68
N ILE A 409 6.90 -26.27 -7.38
CA ILE A 409 7.55 -27.45 -7.94
C ILE A 409 8.49 -27.05 -9.09
N PHE A 410 8.10 -26.08 -9.92
CA PHE A 410 8.98 -25.51 -10.94
C PHE A 410 10.26 -24.92 -10.33
N ALA A 411 10.14 -24.13 -9.25
CA ALA A 411 11.29 -23.59 -8.53
C ALA A 411 12.15 -24.70 -7.91
N LEU A 412 11.57 -25.69 -7.23
CA LEU A 412 12.32 -26.81 -6.63
C LEU A 412 13.06 -27.68 -7.67
N THR A 413 12.60 -27.71 -8.91
CA THR A 413 13.28 -28.41 -10.03
C THR A 413 14.27 -27.54 -10.78
N GLY A 414 14.63 -26.35 -10.25
CA GLY A 414 15.55 -25.42 -10.89
C GLY A 414 15.04 -24.86 -12.22
N GLY A 415 13.73 -24.75 -12.40
CA GLY A 415 13.15 -24.25 -13.63
C GLY A 415 13.19 -25.25 -14.81
N ALA A 416 13.51 -26.53 -14.54
CA ALA A 416 13.65 -27.53 -15.61
C ALA A 416 12.31 -28.01 -16.18
N VAL A 417 11.24 -28.04 -15.39
CA VAL A 417 9.95 -28.61 -15.78
C VAL A 417 9.00 -27.51 -16.26
N ILE A 418 9.18 -27.05 -17.49
CA ILE A 418 8.37 -25.99 -18.13
C ILE A 418 6.85 -26.30 -18.14
N PRO A 419 6.36 -27.55 -18.33
CA PRO A 419 4.93 -27.82 -18.26
C PRO A 419 4.26 -27.43 -16.94
N LEU A 420 4.99 -27.40 -15.81
CA LEU A 420 4.46 -26.92 -14.54
C LEU A 420 4.28 -25.38 -14.54
N ALA A 421 5.23 -24.66 -15.15
CA ALA A 421 5.10 -23.23 -15.36
C ALA A 421 3.93 -22.91 -16.32
N ALA A 422 3.68 -23.74 -17.33
CA ALA A 422 2.53 -23.59 -18.23
C ALA A 422 1.17 -23.75 -17.50
N ILE A 423 1.08 -24.61 -16.48
CA ILE A 423 -0.12 -24.67 -15.61
C ILE A 423 -0.33 -23.36 -14.88
N SER A 424 0.74 -22.80 -14.33
CA SER A 424 0.69 -21.49 -13.65
C SER A 424 0.30 -20.38 -14.61
N HIS A 425 0.87 -20.36 -15.81
CA HIS A 425 0.54 -19.40 -16.86
C HIS A 425 -0.95 -19.47 -17.23
N PHE A 426 -1.49 -20.66 -17.46
CA PHE A 426 -2.93 -20.85 -17.73
C PHE A 426 -3.82 -20.36 -16.58
N CYS A 427 -3.42 -20.60 -15.32
CA CYS A 427 -4.14 -20.05 -14.17
C CYS A 427 -4.09 -18.51 -14.17
N CYS A 428 -2.96 -17.92 -14.53
CA CYS A 428 -2.80 -16.47 -14.62
C CYS A 428 -3.63 -15.87 -15.76
N ASP A 429 -3.76 -16.55 -16.91
CA ASP A 429 -4.65 -16.14 -18.00
C ASP A 429 -6.10 -16.02 -17.52
N ILE A 430 -6.59 -17.04 -16.82
CA ILE A 430 -7.97 -17.00 -16.28
C ILE A 430 -8.10 -15.88 -15.23
N MET A 431 -7.14 -15.75 -14.33
CA MET A 431 -7.17 -14.70 -13.32
C MET A 431 -7.17 -13.30 -13.94
N ARG A 432 -6.38 -13.07 -14.99
CA ARG A 432 -6.33 -11.80 -15.72
C ARG A 432 -7.69 -11.46 -16.35
N ILE A 433 -8.34 -12.42 -17.01
CA ILE A 433 -9.69 -12.24 -17.56
C ILE A 433 -10.69 -11.85 -16.46
N VAL A 434 -10.62 -12.51 -15.30
CA VAL A 434 -11.48 -12.17 -14.16
C VAL A 434 -11.17 -10.78 -13.63
N PHE A 435 -9.89 -10.38 -13.51
CA PHE A 435 -9.51 -9.06 -13.02
C PHE A 435 -10.04 -7.97 -13.95
N SER A 436 -9.83 -8.09 -15.26
CA SER A 436 -10.31 -7.14 -16.26
C SER A 436 -11.85 -7.03 -16.26
N ALA A 437 -12.56 -8.16 -16.20
CA ALA A 437 -14.02 -8.16 -16.16
C ALA A 437 -14.58 -7.42 -14.94
N PHE A 438 -13.98 -7.58 -13.76
CA PHE A 438 -14.42 -6.90 -12.54
C PHE A 438 -13.89 -5.47 -12.41
N ALA A 439 -12.72 -5.17 -12.98
CA ALA A 439 -12.19 -3.82 -13.07
C ALA A 439 -13.08 -2.88 -13.90
N ALA A 440 -13.73 -3.43 -14.93
CA ALA A 440 -14.65 -2.66 -15.77
C ALA A 440 -15.99 -2.30 -15.11
N VAL A 441 -16.30 -2.82 -13.90
CA VAL A 441 -17.56 -2.54 -13.21
C VAL A 441 -17.42 -1.33 -12.29
N PRO A 442 -17.97 -0.16 -12.64
CA PRO A 442 -17.66 1.10 -11.94
C PRO A 442 -18.19 1.18 -10.50
N PHE A 443 -19.22 0.42 -10.17
CA PHE A 443 -19.88 0.50 -8.84
C PHE A 443 -19.19 -0.32 -7.74
N LEU A 444 -18.07 -0.94 -8.04
CA LEU A 444 -17.36 -1.80 -7.08
C LEU A 444 -16.10 -1.14 -6.52
N HIS A 445 -15.73 0.03 -7.03
CA HIS A 445 -14.51 0.76 -6.64
C HIS A 445 -14.89 2.05 -5.93
N PHE A 446 -14.23 2.30 -4.82
CA PHE A 446 -14.52 3.47 -3.98
C PHE A 446 -13.22 4.15 -3.59
N SER A 447 -13.16 5.46 -3.81
CA SER A 447 -12.14 6.33 -3.23
C SER A 447 -12.66 6.87 -1.90
N CYS A 448 -11.82 6.84 -0.88
CA CYS A 448 -12.18 7.28 0.47
C CYS A 448 -11.24 8.37 0.94
N GLU A 449 -11.78 9.39 1.59
CA GLU A 449 -10.97 10.34 2.33
C GLU A 449 -10.54 9.75 3.66
N PRO A 450 -9.24 9.72 4.00
CA PRO A 450 -8.75 9.15 5.26
C PRO A 450 -9.44 9.74 6.49
N PHE A 451 -9.75 11.04 6.47
CA PHE A 451 -10.43 11.73 7.58
C PHE A 451 -11.86 11.21 7.81
N THR A 452 -12.65 11.06 6.75
CA THR A 452 -14.01 10.52 6.83
C THR A 452 -14.00 9.06 7.29
N VAL A 453 -13.01 8.28 6.83
CA VAL A 453 -12.79 6.90 7.24
C VAL A 453 -12.50 6.81 8.75
N ILE A 454 -11.60 7.64 9.27
CA ILE A 454 -11.26 7.68 10.69
C ILE A 454 -12.48 8.04 11.54
N ILE A 455 -13.22 9.10 11.16
CA ILE A 455 -14.44 9.49 11.88
C ILE A 455 -15.47 8.35 11.87
N THR A 456 -15.69 7.73 10.73
CA THR A 456 -16.64 6.62 10.60
C THR A 456 -16.23 5.42 11.48
N ILE A 457 -14.95 5.09 11.53
CA ILE A 457 -14.42 4.04 12.43
C ILE A 457 -14.71 4.40 13.88
N VAL A 458 -14.39 5.62 14.31
CA VAL A 458 -14.60 6.06 15.70
C VAL A 458 -16.08 6.00 16.07
N VAL A 459 -16.97 6.55 15.24
CA VAL A 459 -18.41 6.55 15.49
C VAL A 459 -18.97 5.14 15.55
N ILE A 460 -18.68 4.30 14.56
CA ILE A 460 -19.18 2.92 14.50
C ILE A 460 -18.61 2.09 15.64
N SER A 461 -17.34 2.27 16.02
CA SER A 461 -16.73 1.58 17.14
C SER A 461 -17.37 1.99 18.47
N ALA A 462 -17.69 3.27 18.65
CA ALA A 462 -18.40 3.76 19.83
C ALA A 462 -19.82 3.17 19.90
N VAL A 463 -20.56 3.17 18.80
CA VAL A 463 -21.90 2.55 18.72
C VAL A 463 -21.82 1.05 19.00
N ALA A 464 -20.86 0.35 18.41
CA ALA A 464 -20.65 -1.09 18.65
C ALA A 464 -20.32 -1.37 20.13
N ALA A 465 -19.49 -0.54 20.76
CA ALA A 465 -19.16 -0.66 22.18
C ALA A 465 -20.41 -0.44 23.07
N VAL A 466 -21.21 0.57 22.80
CA VAL A 466 -22.48 0.81 23.52
C VAL A 466 -23.45 -0.37 23.33
N CYS A 467 -23.62 -0.85 22.11
CA CYS A 467 -24.44 -2.03 21.82
C CYS A 467 -23.93 -3.28 22.57
N TYR A 468 -22.60 -3.47 22.61
CA TYR A 468 -21.99 -4.60 23.33
C TYR A 468 -22.22 -4.52 24.85
N LEU A 469 -22.19 -3.31 25.43
CA LEU A 469 -22.44 -3.09 26.86
C LEU A 469 -23.94 -3.28 27.22
N LEU A 470 -24.84 -2.87 26.32
CA LEU A 470 -26.30 -2.97 26.54
C LEU A 470 -26.85 -4.37 26.23
N LEU A 471 -26.23 -5.10 25.30
CA LEU A 471 -26.69 -6.41 24.84
C LEU A 471 -25.88 -7.53 25.49
N LYS A 472 -26.44 -8.75 25.48
CA LYS A 472 -25.74 -9.93 26.03
C LYS A 472 -24.53 -10.29 25.14
N LYS A 473 -23.44 -10.83 25.75
CA LYS A 473 -22.21 -11.28 25.04
C LYS A 473 -22.43 -12.15 23.79
N LYS A 474 -23.54 -12.92 23.74
CA LYS A 474 -23.87 -13.76 22.59
C LYS A 474 -24.10 -12.98 21.29
N TYR A 475 -24.33 -11.67 21.37
CA TYR A 475 -24.52 -10.80 20.20
C TYR A 475 -23.24 -10.08 19.75
N ALA A 476 -22.09 -10.32 20.38
CA ALA A 476 -20.84 -9.64 20.05
C ALA A 476 -20.42 -9.83 18.57
N VAL A 477 -20.53 -11.04 18.03
CA VAL A 477 -20.19 -11.33 16.63
C VAL A 477 -21.14 -10.66 15.64
N PRO A 478 -22.49 -10.79 15.79
CA PRO A 478 -23.42 -10.03 14.96
C PRO A 478 -23.20 -8.52 15.02
N ILE A 479 -22.96 -7.93 16.20
CA ILE A 479 -22.69 -6.50 16.35
C ILE A 479 -21.45 -6.10 15.53
N LEU A 480 -20.37 -6.86 15.62
CA LEU A 480 -19.13 -6.57 14.89
C LEU A 480 -19.35 -6.67 13.37
N ILE A 481 -20.04 -7.70 12.88
CA ILE A 481 -20.35 -7.85 11.46
C ILE A 481 -21.21 -6.69 10.97
N VAL A 482 -22.28 -6.34 11.69
CA VAL A 482 -23.14 -5.22 11.34
C VAL A 482 -22.36 -3.90 11.35
N SER A 483 -21.47 -3.69 12.32
CA SER A 483 -20.62 -2.51 12.38
C SER A 483 -19.71 -2.39 11.17
N LEU A 484 -19.09 -3.49 10.74
CA LEU A 484 -18.25 -3.53 9.54
C LEU A 484 -19.07 -3.31 8.26
N LEU A 485 -20.27 -3.87 8.17
CA LEU A 485 -21.19 -3.62 7.05
C LEU A 485 -21.67 -2.17 7.01
N CYS A 486 -22.00 -1.58 8.16
CA CYS A 486 -22.35 -0.16 8.25
C CYS A 486 -21.15 0.71 7.84
N PHE A 487 -19.93 0.37 8.27
CA PHE A 487 -18.73 1.07 7.84
C PHE A 487 -18.58 1.06 6.32
N THR A 488 -18.68 -0.12 5.70
CA THR A 488 -18.60 -0.23 4.24
C THR A 488 -19.71 0.58 3.57
N ALA A 489 -20.96 0.42 4.01
CA ALA A 489 -22.10 1.12 3.44
C ALA A 489 -21.96 2.65 3.52
N VAL A 490 -21.53 3.19 4.67
CA VAL A 490 -21.33 4.63 4.82
C VAL A 490 -20.24 5.15 3.90
N ASN A 491 -19.08 4.48 3.86
CA ASN A 491 -17.96 4.93 3.02
C ASN A 491 -18.15 4.62 1.52
N THR A 492 -19.12 3.79 1.14
CA THR A 492 -19.51 3.62 -0.26
C THR A 492 -20.54 4.65 -0.70
N VAL A 493 -21.49 5.01 0.17
CA VAL A 493 -22.60 5.92 -0.17
C VAL A 493 -22.20 7.39 -0.01
N LEU A 494 -21.46 7.73 1.05
CA LEU A 494 -21.10 9.12 1.35
C LEU A 494 -20.36 9.82 0.20
N PRO A 495 -19.36 9.20 -0.46
CA PRO A 495 -18.68 9.81 -1.61
C PRO A 495 -19.55 9.93 -2.86
N GLN A 496 -20.67 9.20 -2.92
CA GLN A 496 -21.60 9.23 -4.07
C GLN A 496 -22.71 10.28 -3.90
N ILE A 497 -22.82 10.88 -2.71
CA ILE A 497 -23.76 11.99 -2.52
C ILE A 497 -23.32 13.12 -3.45
N PRO A 498 -24.20 13.58 -4.34
CA PRO A 498 -23.82 14.62 -5.29
C PRO A 498 -23.34 15.86 -4.55
N ASP A 499 -22.10 16.20 -4.77
CA ASP A 499 -21.49 17.45 -4.34
C ASP A 499 -21.40 18.32 -5.60
N ASP A 500 -21.91 19.54 -5.55
CA ASP A 500 -21.82 20.50 -6.66
C ASP A 500 -20.37 21.04 -6.82
N SER A 501 -19.42 20.51 -6.07
CA SER A 501 -18.00 20.84 -6.19
C SER A 501 -17.38 20.32 -7.50
N ILE A 502 -16.53 21.13 -8.09
CA ILE A 502 -15.70 20.72 -9.21
C ILE A 502 -14.40 20.19 -8.65
N ARG A 503 -14.07 18.95 -8.99
CA ARG A 503 -12.84 18.28 -8.56
C ARG A 503 -11.87 18.24 -9.72
N ILE A 504 -10.67 18.75 -9.51
CA ILE A 504 -9.58 18.72 -10.49
C ILE A 504 -8.48 17.84 -9.91
N LEU A 505 -8.27 16.69 -10.52
CA LEU A 505 -7.22 15.76 -10.14
C LEU A 505 -6.09 15.87 -11.15
N MET A 506 -4.89 16.09 -10.64
CA MET A 506 -3.69 16.28 -11.47
C MET A 506 -2.64 15.24 -11.06
N HIS A 507 -2.05 14.64 -12.06
CA HIS A 507 -0.92 13.72 -11.91
C HIS A 507 0.23 14.16 -12.81
N SER A 508 1.49 13.94 -12.39
CA SER A 508 2.68 14.20 -13.18
C SER A 508 3.85 13.30 -12.80
N ASP A 509 4.54 12.79 -13.79
CA ASP A 509 5.84 12.13 -13.65
C ASP A 509 7.04 13.07 -13.92
N GLY A 510 6.78 14.36 -14.15
CA GLY A 510 7.76 15.42 -14.36
C GLY A 510 7.89 15.91 -15.80
N ALA A 511 7.76 15.05 -16.81
CA ALA A 511 7.78 15.41 -18.24
C ALA A 511 6.39 15.34 -18.85
N ASN A 512 5.63 14.33 -18.45
CA ASN A 512 4.27 14.07 -18.89
C ASN A 512 3.31 14.23 -17.71
N GLY A 513 2.01 14.26 -18.00
CA GLY A 513 1.03 14.26 -16.97
C GLY A 513 -0.41 14.32 -17.45
N SER A 514 -1.31 14.24 -16.49
CA SER A 514 -2.73 14.21 -16.72
C SER A 514 -3.48 15.13 -15.78
N VAL A 515 -4.55 15.72 -16.27
CA VAL A 515 -5.50 16.51 -15.49
C VAL A 515 -6.89 15.96 -15.77
N VAL A 516 -7.57 15.52 -14.71
CA VAL A 516 -8.95 15.06 -14.80
C VAL A 516 -9.85 16.02 -14.04
N ILE A 517 -10.83 16.57 -14.73
CA ILE A 517 -11.81 17.52 -14.20
C ILE A 517 -13.14 16.78 -14.06
N LEU A 518 -13.64 16.68 -12.87
CA LEU A 518 -14.89 16.00 -12.56
C LEU A 518 -15.89 17.00 -11.98
N SER A 519 -17.03 17.11 -12.62
CA SER A 519 -18.23 17.74 -12.03
C SER A 519 -19.36 16.71 -11.97
N ARG A 520 -20.49 17.09 -11.42
CA ARG A 520 -21.67 16.24 -11.29
C ARG A 520 -22.08 15.63 -12.65
N ASP A 521 -22.20 16.47 -13.66
CA ASP A 521 -22.82 16.13 -14.94
C ASP A 521 -21.81 15.97 -16.08
N TYR A 522 -20.55 16.37 -15.86
CA TYR A 522 -19.54 16.40 -16.92
C TYR A 522 -18.15 16.02 -16.42
N SER A 523 -17.37 15.36 -17.26
CA SER A 523 -15.99 14.99 -17.00
C SER A 523 -15.10 15.31 -18.18
N ALA A 524 -14.00 16.01 -17.93
CA ALA A 524 -13.00 16.29 -18.94
C ALA A 524 -11.64 15.74 -18.47
N ALA A 525 -10.90 15.20 -19.42
CA ALA A 525 -9.53 14.77 -19.19
C ALA A 525 -8.58 15.53 -20.11
N VAL A 526 -7.42 15.89 -19.59
CA VAL A 526 -6.36 16.55 -20.36
C VAL A 526 -5.10 15.73 -20.23
N LEU A 527 -4.56 15.30 -21.35
CA LEU A 527 -3.29 14.62 -21.45
C LEU A 527 -2.21 15.60 -21.88
N ILE A 528 -1.13 15.69 -21.12
CA ILE A 528 0.01 16.54 -21.40
C ILE A 528 1.21 15.64 -21.69
N GLY A 529 1.75 15.75 -22.92
CA GLY A 529 2.84 14.88 -23.36
C GLY A 529 2.39 13.66 -24.17
N ASN A 530 3.28 12.68 -24.33
CA ASN A 530 3.12 11.54 -25.26
C ASN A 530 3.23 10.19 -24.54
N ASP A 531 2.82 10.08 -23.28
CA ASP A 531 2.96 8.86 -22.48
C ASP A 531 1.61 8.13 -22.33
N GLU A 532 1.57 6.87 -22.73
CA GLU A 532 0.41 5.98 -22.55
C GLU A 532 0.08 5.71 -21.07
N LYS A 533 1.08 5.81 -20.18
CA LYS A 533 0.88 5.67 -18.73
C LYS A 533 -0.11 6.67 -18.19
N GLU A 534 -0.06 7.89 -18.70
CA GLU A 534 -0.97 8.94 -18.28
C GLU A 534 -2.43 8.65 -18.70
N LEU A 535 -2.65 7.94 -19.81
CA LEU A 535 -3.99 7.47 -20.20
C LEU A 535 -4.51 6.42 -19.23
N SER A 536 -3.66 5.50 -18.79
CA SER A 536 -4.05 4.49 -17.78
C SER A 536 -4.36 5.16 -16.44
N THR A 537 -3.63 6.22 -16.08
CA THR A 537 -3.90 7.04 -14.89
C THR A 537 -5.25 7.75 -15.01
N ILE A 538 -5.55 8.38 -16.15
CA ILE A 538 -6.86 8.99 -16.42
C ILE A 538 -7.98 7.95 -16.25
N LYS A 539 -7.84 6.79 -16.89
CA LYS A 539 -8.81 5.69 -16.79
C LYS A 539 -9.02 5.24 -15.33
N SER A 540 -7.94 5.08 -14.58
CA SER A 540 -8.02 4.67 -13.17
C SER A 540 -8.69 5.73 -12.28
N VAL A 541 -8.46 7.00 -12.55
CA VAL A 541 -9.09 8.13 -11.85
C VAL A 541 -10.58 8.21 -12.17
N LEU A 542 -10.96 8.08 -13.44
CA LEU A 542 -12.36 8.06 -13.85
C LEU A 542 -13.13 6.91 -13.19
N LEU A 543 -12.59 5.69 -13.28
CA LEU A 543 -13.20 4.50 -12.67
C LEU A 543 -13.26 4.62 -11.14
N GLY A 544 -12.23 5.15 -10.49
CA GLY A 544 -12.24 5.43 -9.06
C GLY A 544 -13.30 6.46 -8.61
N ASN A 545 -13.82 7.26 -9.56
CA ASN A 545 -14.89 8.23 -9.35
C ASN A 545 -16.22 7.82 -10.01
N ASN A 546 -16.41 6.54 -10.28
CA ASN A 546 -17.62 5.95 -10.87
C ASN A 546 -17.98 6.48 -12.28
N LYS A 547 -17.00 6.94 -13.04
CA LYS A 547 -17.12 7.31 -14.44
C LYS A 547 -16.43 6.25 -15.30
N THR A 548 -17.09 5.73 -16.32
CA THR A 548 -16.49 4.76 -17.25
C THR A 548 -15.59 5.45 -18.27
N ASN A 549 -16.03 6.60 -18.76
CA ASN A 549 -15.37 7.37 -19.81
C ASN A 549 -15.37 8.86 -19.41
N ALA A 550 -14.44 9.61 -20.01
CA ALA A 550 -14.50 11.07 -19.99
C ALA A 550 -15.43 11.56 -21.13
N ASP A 551 -16.22 12.59 -20.86
CA ASP A 551 -17.06 13.22 -21.91
C ASP A 551 -16.20 13.91 -22.97
N THR A 552 -15.03 14.42 -22.57
CA THR A 552 -14.04 15.00 -23.50
C THR A 552 -12.62 14.72 -23.03
N LEU A 553 -11.73 14.39 -23.96
CA LEU A 553 -10.30 14.26 -23.74
C LEU A 553 -9.54 15.21 -24.65
N ILE A 554 -8.61 15.98 -24.07
CA ILE A 554 -7.83 17.00 -24.75
C ILE A 554 -6.35 16.62 -24.71
N PHE A 555 -5.70 16.64 -25.87
CA PHE A 555 -4.25 16.58 -25.98
C PHE A 555 -3.63 17.98 -25.88
N CYS A 556 -2.77 18.19 -24.90
CA CYS A 556 -1.98 19.41 -24.74
C CYS A 556 -0.51 19.17 -25.03
N ASN A 557 0.12 20.14 -25.74
CA ASN A 557 1.56 20.14 -26.01
C ASN A 557 2.04 18.98 -26.88
N ASN A 558 1.17 18.45 -27.75
CA ASN A 558 1.48 17.31 -28.61
C ASN A 558 1.18 17.65 -30.07
N GLN A 559 2.19 18.15 -30.79
CA GLN A 559 2.03 18.55 -32.18
C GLN A 559 1.78 17.41 -33.20
N ASN A 560 1.94 16.15 -32.79
CA ASN A 560 1.55 14.93 -33.54
C ASN A 560 1.47 13.74 -32.59
N PRO A 561 0.33 13.47 -31.98
CA PRO A 561 0.18 12.27 -31.13
C PRO A 561 0.35 11.01 -31.98
N ARG A 562 1.03 10.01 -31.41
CA ARG A 562 1.19 8.72 -32.08
C ARG A 562 -0.20 8.10 -32.34
N ASN A 563 -0.38 7.48 -33.51
CA ASN A 563 -1.66 6.85 -33.88
C ASN A 563 -2.18 5.85 -32.84
N GLU A 564 -1.28 5.18 -32.10
CA GLU A 564 -1.61 4.26 -31.02
C GLU A 564 -2.19 4.99 -29.81
N LEU A 565 -1.58 6.14 -29.44
CA LEU A 565 -2.06 6.98 -28.34
C LEU A 565 -3.46 7.56 -28.63
N VAL A 566 -3.71 7.97 -29.87
CA VAL A 566 -5.04 8.45 -30.29
C VAL A 566 -6.09 7.34 -30.22
N LYS A 567 -5.74 6.13 -30.66
CA LYS A 567 -6.64 4.98 -30.53
C LYS A 567 -6.96 4.64 -29.08
N ALA A 568 -5.93 4.65 -28.20
CA ALA A 568 -6.10 4.42 -26.78
C ALA A 568 -6.93 5.53 -26.12
N ALA A 569 -6.79 6.79 -26.54
CA ALA A 569 -7.60 7.91 -26.06
C ALA A 569 -9.09 7.77 -26.44
N HIS A 570 -9.39 7.29 -27.65
CA HIS A 570 -10.76 6.99 -28.09
C HIS A 570 -11.42 5.85 -27.29
N ALA A 571 -10.62 4.99 -26.63
CA ALA A 571 -11.15 3.99 -25.70
C ALA A 571 -11.57 4.62 -24.34
N ILE A 572 -11.16 5.85 -24.04
CA ILE A 572 -11.44 6.56 -22.80
C ILE A 572 -12.47 7.68 -23.01
N SER A 573 -12.54 8.28 -24.21
CA SER A 573 -13.48 9.35 -24.53
C SER A 573 -13.93 9.27 -25.98
N GLU A 574 -15.23 9.52 -26.23
CA GLU A 574 -15.77 9.65 -27.58
C GLU A 574 -15.32 10.95 -28.26
N ASN A 575 -15.16 12.01 -27.47
CA ASN A 575 -14.75 13.34 -27.94
C ASN A 575 -13.28 13.58 -27.61
N VAL A 576 -12.41 13.27 -28.57
CA VAL A 576 -10.96 13.54 -28.46
C VAL A 576 -10.63 14.77 -29.31
N SER A 577 -9.97 15.77 -28.71
CA SER A 577 -9.60 17.03 -29.37
C SER A 577 -8.17 17.44 -29.03
N GLU A 578 -7.54 18.18 -29.97
CA GLU A 578 -6.23 18.80 -29.77
C GLU A 578 -6.38 20.24 -29.26
N CYS A 579 -5.44 20.71 -28.46
CA CYS A 579 -5.46 22.03 -27.82
C CYS A 579 -5.25 23.22 -28.79
N ASP A 580 -5.08 22.99 -30.08
CA ASP A 580 -4.62 24.01 -31.05
C ASP A 580 -5.70 24.93 -31.61
N SER A 581 -6.98 24.72 -31.34
CA SER A 581 -8.03 25.34 -32.15
C SER A 581 -9.04 26.21 -31.46
N GLY A 582 -8.77 26.69 -30.25
CA GLY A 582 -9.68 27.61 -29.56
C GLY A 582 -11.06 26.99 -29.21
N ASN A 583 -11.09 25.69 -29.07
CA ASN A 583 -12.30 24.96 -28.67
C ASN A 583 -12.62 25.25 -27.19
N ASP A 584 -13.71 25.96 -26.95
CA ASP A 584 -14.25 26.17 -25.60
C ASP A 584 -15.10 24.95 -25.23
N ILE A 585 -14.72 24.27 -24.13
CA ILE A 585 -15.49 23.16 -23.58
C ILE A 585 -16.36 23.73 -22.45
N ASN A 586 -17.66 23.52 -22.56
CA ASN A 586 -18.63 24.02 -21.59
C ASN A 586 -19.24 22.83 -20.84
N GLY A 587 -18.78 22.61 -19.60
CA GLY A 587 -19.24 21.52 -18.71
C GLY A 587 -20.34 21.96 -17.74
N GLY A 588 -21.11 23.00 -18.05
CA GLY A 588 -22.16 23.52 -17.20
C GLY A 588 -21.63 24.37 -16.04
N LEU A 589 -21.05 23.76 -15.04
CA LEU A 589 -20.48 24.44 -13.86
C LEU A 589 -19.06 24.97 -14.12
N PHE A 590 -18.40 24.54 -15.17
CA PHE A 590 -17.06 24.99 -15.54
C PHE A 590 -16.93 25.17 -17.07
N SER A 591 -16.00 26.02 -17.47
CA SER A 591 -15.58 26.12 -18.86
C SER A 591 -14.06 25.99 -18.96
N VAL A 592 -13.59 25.27 -19.99
CA VAL A 592 -12.17 25.11 -20.30
C VAL A 592 -11.90 25.73 -21.66
N ARG A 593 -10.97 26.67 -21.70
CA ARG A 593 -10.46 27.30 -22.94
C ARG A 593 -9.07 26.81 -23.22
N CYS A 594 -8.85 26.28 -24.39
CA CYS A 594 -7.54 25.95 -24.88
C CYS A 594 -6.94 27.14 -25.66
N ARG A 595 -5.78 27.60 -25.26
CA ARG A 595 -4.99 28.61 -25.99
C ARG A 595 -3.53 28.20 -26.00
N ASN A 596 -2.93 28.08 -27.20
CA ASN A 596 -1.49 27.90 -27.40
C ASN A 596 -0.69 27.53 -26.15
N ASP A 597 -0.63 26.27 -25.77
CA ASP A 597 0.08 25.74 -24.61
C ASP A 597 -0.50 26.10 -23.21
N ALA A 598 -1.69 26.69 -23.15
CA ALA A 598 -2.36 27.03 -21.89
C ALA A 598 -3.83 26.58 -21.87
N LEU A 599 -4.24 25.99 -20.78
CA LEU A 599 -5.62 25.68 -20.44
C LEU A 599 -6.13 26.69 -19.42
N LEU A 600 -7.14 27.44 -19.82
CA LEU A 600 -7.85 28.36 -18.91
C LEU A 600 -9.12 27.69 -18.45
N LEU A 601 -9.17 27.30 -17.19
CA LEU A 601 -10.36 26.76 -16.55
C LEU A 601 -11.04 27.88 -15.76
N SER A 602 -12.33 28.10 -16.01
CA SER A 602 -13.16 29.00 -15.22
C SER A 602 -14.28 28.21 -14.56
N ALA A 603 -14.34 28.26 -13.23
CA ALA A 603 -15.32 27.55 -12.43
C ALA A 603 -15.79 28.45 -11.29
N TYR A 604 -17.10 28.69 -11.19
CA TYR A 604 -17.67 29.69 -10.29
C TYR A 604 -16.97 31.05 -10.46
N ASN A 605 -16.48 31.64 -9.38
CA ASN A 605 -15.69 32.89 -9.40
C ASN A 605 -14.18 32.67 -9.56
N THR A 606 -13.75 31.45 -9.82
CA THR A 606 -12.35 31.08 -9.85
C THR A 606 -11.86 30.86 -11.27
N LYS A 607 -10.69 31.42 -11.57
CA LYS A 607 -9.98 31.19 -12.83
C LYS A 607 -8.67 30.49 -12.55
N ILE A 608 -8.42 29.37 -13.22
CA ILE A 608 -7.20 28.57 -13.12
C ILE A 608 -6.52 28.54 -14.48
N ASN A 609 -5.25 28.88 -14.48
CA ASN A 609 -4.39 28.81 -15.67
C ASN A 609 -3.47 27.60 -15.55
N ILE A 610 -3.59 26.63 -16.43
CA ILE A 610 -2.71 25.46 -16.54
C ILE A 610 -1.86 25.65 -17.79
N SER A 611 -0.57 25.91 -17.67
CA SER A 611 0.27 26.22 -18.83
C SER A 611 1.63 25.53 -18.76
N SER A 612 2.09 25.05 -19.94
CA SER A 612 3.42 24.45 -20.10
C SER A 612 4.53 25.50 -20.32
N ALA A 613 4.17 26.71 -20.75
CA ALA A 613 5.12 27.75 -21.19
C ALA A 613 5.51 28.76 -20.11
N GLY A 614 5.10 28.60 -18.87
CA GLY A 614 5.66 29.34 -17.74
C GLY A 614 5.32 30.81 -17.61
N LYS A 615 4.20 31.29 -18.19
CA LYS A 615 3.70 32.64 -17.93
C LYS A 615 2.54 32.59 -16.93
N ALA A 616 2.83 32.95 -15.67
CA ALA A 616 1.81 33.16 -14.66
C ALA A 616 0.97 34.40 -15.02
N GLN A 617 -0.36 34.28 -14.96
CA GLN A 617 -1.29 35.40 -15.13
C GLN A 617 -1.66 35.97 -13.76
N THR A 618 -1.75 37.30 -13.68
CA THR A 618 -2.26 38.02 -12.51
C THR A 618 -3.75 37.74 -12.37
N ASP A 619 -4.23 37.63 -11.14
CA ASP A 619 -5.63 37.37 -10.78
C ASP A 619 -6.16 35.94 -11.05
N MET A 620 -5.25 34.98 -11.23
CA MET A 620 -5.58 33.57 -11.45
C MET A 620 -4.73 32.66 -10.57
N ILE A 621 -5.23 31.46 -10.31
CA ILE A 621 -4.42 30.38 -9.77
C ILE A 621 -3.64 29.76 -10.93
N ASN A 622 -2.33 29.80 -10.85
CA ASN A 622 -1.48 29.31 -11.92
C ASN A 622 -0.95 27.91 -11.56
N ILE A 623 -1.17 26.96 -12.47
CA ILE A 623 -0.58 25.62 -12.44
C ILE A 623 0.40 25.59 -13.60
N LEU A 624 1.68 25.64 -13.28
CA LEU A 624 2.73 25.74 -14.30
C LEU A 624 3.40 24.38 -14.48
N TRP A 625 3.54 23.99 -15.73
CA TRP A 625 4.09 22.73 -16.17
C TRP A 625 5.42 22.95 -16.90
N GLY A 626 6.43 22.13 -16.62
CA GLY A 626 7.71 22.21 -17.30
C GLY A 626 8.67 23.29 -16.75
N LYS A 627 9.71 23.65 -17.51
CA LYS A 627 10.74 24.64 -17.11
C LYS A 627 10.18 26.05 -17.20
N SER A 628 9.56 26.55 -16.17
CA SER A 628 9.13 27.96 -16.14
C SER A 628 10.27 28.89 -15.73
N ARG A 629 10.55 29.91 -16.55
CA ARG A 629 11.63 30.89 -16.30
C ARG A 629 11.21 32.13 -15.54
N TYR A 630 9.93 32.46 -15.43
CA TYR A 630 9.47 33.71 -14.83
C TYR A 630 8.16 33.51 -14.04
N ILE A 631 8.24 33.65 -12.74
CA ILE A 631 7.09 33.76 -11.84
C ILE A 631 7.14 35.17 -11.23
N SER A 632 6.10 35.97 -11.44
CA SER A 632 5.99 37.29 -10.79
C SER A 632 5.69 37.13 -9.30
N ALA A 633 6.33 37.94 -8.46
CA ALA A 633 6.13 37.95 -7.03
C ALA A 633 4.65 38.23 -6.69
N GLY A 634 4.04 37.39 -5.84
CA GLY A 634 2.70 37.60 -5.31
C GLY A 634 1.55 36.85 -5.99
N THR A 635 1.79 36.08 -7.05
CA THR A 635 0.75 35.22 -7.64
C THR A 635 0.80 33.80 -7.06
N PRO A 636 -0.35 33.21 -6.64
CA PRO A 636 -0.36 31.83 -6.21
C PRO A 636 -0.05 30.91 -7.40
N CYS A 637 1.05 30.18 -7.31
CA CYS A 637 1.52 29.27 -8.35
C CYS A 637 1.73 27.88 -7.77
N PHE A 638 1.15 26.88 -8.43
CA PHE A 638 1.47 25.47 -8.22
C PHE A 638 2.43 25.02 -9.33
N LEU A 639 3.59 24.52 -8.95
CA LEU A 639 4.59 24.03 -9.91
C LEU A 639 4.56 22.51 -9.97
N ILE A 640 4.30 22.00 -11.17
CA ILE A 640 4.46 20.58 -11.48
C ILE A 640 5.82 20.42 -12.16
N ASN A 641 6.90 20.38 -11.37
CA ASN A 641 8.22 20.09 -11.91
C ASN A 641 9.23 19.66 -10.83
N ARG A 642 10.05 18.67 -11.19
CA ARG A 642 11.05 18.03 -10.33
C ARG A 642 12.31 18.89 -10.05
N TYR A 643 12.54 20.00 -10.76
CA TYR A 643 13.88 20.59 -10.85
C TYR A 643 14.03 22.10 -10.63
N GLN A 644 13.00 22.86 -10.26
CA GLN A 644 13.18 24.31 -10.07
C GLN A 644 12.56 24.86 -8.79
N LYS A 645 13.36 25.65 -8.02
CA LYS A 645 12.88 26.51 -6.94
C LYS A 645 12.30 27.81 -7.51
N ALA A 646 11.08 28.15 -7.13
CA ALA A 646 10.56 29.50 -7.34
C ALA A 646 11.23 30.46 -6.35
N SER A 647 11.67 31.60 -6.81
CA SER A 647 12.44 32.54 -6.01
C SER A 647 11.62 33.35 -5.00
N ASN A 648 10.31 33.48 -5.11
CA ASN A 648 9.48 34.30 -4.19
C ASN A 648 7.98 33.90 -4.14
N GLY A 649 7.60 32.65 -4.29
CA GLY A 649 6.24 32.18 -4.17
C GLY A 649 6.17 30.86 -3.42
N ILE A 650 4.99 30.46 -2.94
CA ILE A 650 4.76 29.12 -2.40
C ILE A 650 4.85 28.15 -3.58
N SER A 651 5.99 27.51 -3.75
CA SER A 651 6.19 26.48 -4.77
C SER A 651 5.90 25.15 -4.15
N LEU A 652 4.80 24.54 -4.53
CA LEU A 652 4.43 23.20 -4.13
C LEU A 652 4.78 22.24 -5.26
N TYR A 653 5.76 21.35 -5.02
CA TYR A 653 6.09 20.26 -5.94
C TYR A 653 5.17 19.09 -5.61
N PHE A 654 4.42 18.60 -6.58
CA PHE A 654 3.54 17.46 -6.36
C PHE A 654 3.57 16.49 -7.55
N THR A 655 3.30 15.24 -7.27
CA THR A 655 3.00 14.21 -8.27
C THR A 655 1.52 14.08 -8.50
N GLU A 656 0.75 14.27 -7.44
CA GLU A 656 -0.71 14.21 -7.48
C GLU A 656 -1.25 15.38 -6.70
N CYS A 657 -2.21 16.08 -7.24
CA CYS A 657 -2.92 17.17 -6.57
C CYS A 657 -4.41 17.10 -6.89
N GLU A 658 -5.23 17.23 -5.87
CA GLU A 658 -6.68 17.40 -6.01
C GLU A 658 -7.04 18.81 -5.60
N LEU A 659 -7.69 19.56 -6.49
CA LEU A 659 -8.34 20.83 -6.20
C LEU A 659 -9.84 20.60 -6.17
N ARG A 660 -10.51 21.08 -5.13
CA ARG A 660 -11.97 21.16 -5.07
C ARG A 660 -12.39 22.61 -5.06
N ILE A 661 -13.27 22.95 -5.96
CA ILE A 661 -13.83 24.29 -6.14
C ILE A 661 -15.32 24.20 -5.88
N ASN A 662 -15.82 25.00 -4.95
CA ASN A 662 -17.22 25.17 -4.63
C ASN A 662 -17.55 26.66 -4.56
N GLU A 663 -18.80 27.00 -4.30
CA GLU A 663 -19.26 28.39 -4.15
C GLU A 663 -18.51 29.14 -3.03
N ASP A 664 -18.09 28.43 -1.97
CA ASP A 664 -17.43 28.98 -0.78
C ASP A 664 -15.92 29.17 -0.94
N GLY A 665 -15.28 28.60 -1.98
CA GLY A 665 -13.84 28.72 -2.22
C GLY A 665 -13.16 27.49 -2.79
N ILE A 666 -11.83 27.45 -2.62
CA ILE A 666 -10.97 26.40 -3.15
C ILE A 666 -10.26 25.68 -2.00
N THR A 667 -10.32 24.38 -2.04
CA THR A 667 -9.48 23.51 -1.21
C THR A 667 -8.49 22.75 -2.08
N ALA A 668 -7.21 22.77 -1.71
CA ALA A 668 -6.17 22.05 -2.43
C ALA A 668 -5.60 20.95 -1.53
N ARG A 669 -5.40 19.78 -2.13
CA ARG A 669 -4.79 18.62 -1.49
C ARG A 669 -3.73 18.06 -2.42
N CYS A 670 -2.47 18.17 -2.05
CA CYS A 670 -1.35 17.82 -2.90
C CYS A 670 -0.48 16.75 -2.24
N ASN A 671 -0.09 15.75 -3.02
CA ASN A 671 0.93 14.78 -2.65
C ASN A 671 2.29 15.33 -3.09
N TYR A 672 3.14 15.65 -2.14
CA TYR A 672 4.51 16.09 -2.40
C TYR A 672 5.41 14.88 -2.66
N ARG A 673 6.27 15.00 -3.65
CA ARG A 673 7.42 14.10 -3.80
C ARG A 673 8.62 14.63 -3.09
#